data_815d151fad614db6333732f2e6870fed
#
_entry.id   815d151fad614db6333732f2e6870fed
#
_cell.length_a   1.000
_cell.length_b   1.000
_cell.length_c   1.000
_cell.angle_alpha   90.00
_cell.angle_beta   90.00
_cell.angle_gamma   90.00
#
_symmetry.space_group_name_H-M   'P 1'
#
loop_
_entity.id
_entity.type
_entity.pdbx_description
1 polymer ?
#
loop_
_entity_poly.entity_id
_entity_poly.type
_entity_poly.pdbx_seq_one_letter_code
_entity_poly.pdbx_strand_id
1 'polypeptide(L)'
;MKPPTFNSSRILLLLLLLQLLLNTPAFAAATSGAAAPGNASSSSSVSSSSWILHNLETSVHPLWLRERCHEAFYADPETKQPRYNLHEEVTDLKVTKVTYHDHNATVQVTFSDDQTCALSTDMLQAELTHSQFFLQAPQWELPNLHYWDASLIAPPVFAHDEIINVTHNSRHTLQFLSTLLSTGIALVENVPIVPGQCSRFGQQFSTLRDTEWGIFNVKSVPDENGGVQRKDLAYTPRAIGMHIDNAYRVDTPPAFQLLHAMEHCDGRVDPVNCQVHNKFVDGFAVARALCRENREFFDILTTTVLRWENNGGDDSSLLFRYAPMIELAPKPTQNSDKDGCPEVEGISFSAKSGGYAPHLDKNTLDLFYRAKRRFSAMLHSSEFTIQSQFYPGALVIFNNRRILHSRSAIAIEDGPRWLQGCYINRDGLLYLHERLRRQLSPQIPPWRNLREATSTHFDAMGREYDLHVSQKTMSNLLDMLQAQKEAYLGAPVSLYEHNLQTASRALRDGQDDETVVVSLFHDLFETLAVKNHGELAASMLAPWVSPRSQWLLAHHEIFQGFYYFDYYGLDKNARDMFVDSPYYDWTVEWCEKYDQASFDKDYPTLPLEAFLPAVRRVLAKPSYWWNPSHPKAGAVSAKPNGVVDDPASPLTVNLPDANMAGMAKVTSGCQDTWTCYG
;
A
#
# COMPACT_ATOMS: atom_id res chain seq x y z
N MET A 1 27.87 16.36 57.99
CA MET A 1 26.52 16.84 57.75
C MET A 1 25.61 15.63 57.66
N LYS A 2 24.59 15.53 58.52
CA LYS A 2 23.64 14.38 58.51
C LYS A 2 22.67 14.54 57.39
N PRO A 3 22.25 13.44 56.69
CA PRO A 3 21.23 13.51 55.66
C PRO A 3 19.83 13.78 56.25
N PRO A 4 18.89 14.41 55.49
CA PRO A 4 17.56 14.71 56.00
C PRO A 4 16.71 13.44 56.12
N THR A 5 16.07 13.26 57.27
CA THR A 5 15.11 12.20 57.54
C THR A 5 13.80 12.48 56.80
N PHE A 6 13.42 11.61 55.86
CA PHE A 6 12.12 11.65 55.19
C PHE A 6 11.01 11.19 56.16
N ASN A 7 10.01 12.02 56.31
CA ASN A 7 8.88 11.83 57.22
C ASN A 7 7.85 10.85 56.62
N SER A 8 7.88 9.62 57.11
CA SER A 8 7.02 8.48 56.64
C SER A 8 5.52 8.74 56.77
N SER A 9 5.10 9.73 57.56
CA SER A 9 3.69 10.05 57.76
C SER A 9 3.01 10.76 56.60
N ARG A 10 3.78 11.40 55.71
CA ARG A 10 3.19 12.03 54.49
C ARG A 10 2.95 11.05 53.35
N ILE A 11 3.73 9.98 53.28
CA ILE A 11 3.54 8.92 52.27
C ILE A 11 2.31 8.07 52.61
N LEU A 12 2.07 7.81 53.92
CA LEU A 12 0.89 7.07 54.37
C LEU A 12 -0.40 7.85 54.11
N LEU A 13 -0.39 9.18 54.24
CA LEU A 13 -1.55 10.03 53.97
C LEU A 13 -1.87 10.12 52.48
N LEU A 14 -0.87 10.10 51.56
CA LEU A 14 -1.06 10.05 50.13
C LEU A 14 -1.61 8.70 49.68
N LEU A 15 -1.15 7.61 50.26
CA LEU A 15 -1.66 6.26 49.94
C LEU A 15 -3.09 6.05 50.46
N LEU A 16 -3.47 6.64 51.60
CA LEU A 16 -4.84 6.61 52.12
C LEU A 16 -5.79 7.50 51.29
N LEU A 17 -5.32 8.62 50.76
CA LEU A 17 -6.11 9.44 49.81
C LEU A 17 -6.30 8.79 48.44
N LEU A 18 -5.32 8.03 47.94
CA LEU A 18 -5.47 7.24 46.73
C LEU A 18 -6.45 6.05 46.91
N GLN A 19 -6.46 5.42 48.11
CA GLN A 19 -7.43 4.34 48.39
C GLN A 19 -8.87 4.85 48.59
N LEU A 20 -9.05 6.08 49.06
CA LEU A 20 -10.37 6.71 49.16
C LEU A 20 -10.94 7.17 47.83
N LEU A 21 -10.10 7.48 46.84
CA LEU A 21 -10.51 7.81 45.48
C LEU A 21 -10.87 6.57 44.64
N LEU A 22 -10.42 5.39 45.02
CA LEU A 22 -10.70 4.12 44.32
C LEU A 22 -11.92 3.40 44.88
N ASN A 23 -12.56 3.85 45.98
CA ASN A 23 -13.68 3.21 46.63
C ASN A 23 -14.97 4.03 46.63
N THR A 24 -15.26 4.83 45.63
CA THR A 24 -16.59 5.38 45.42
C THR A 24 -17.44 4.43 44.60
N PRO A 25 -18.52 3.88 45.09
CA PRO A 25 -19.43 3.00 44.36
C PRO A 25 -20.41 3.85 43.55
N ALA A 26 -20.07 4.19 42.33
CA ALA A 26 -20.98 4.89 41.43
C ALA A 26 -20.79 4.40 39.97
N PHE A 27 -20.76 3.09 39.76
CA PHE A 27 -20.98 2.50 38.41
C PHE A 27 -21.35 1.01 38.53
N ALA A 28 -22.40 0.71 39.29
CA ALA A 28 -22.97 -0.64 39.30
C ALA A 28 -24.48 -0.55 39.53
N ALA A 29 -25.22 -0.11 38.53
CA ALA A 29 -26.67 -0.32 38.47
C ALA A 29 -27.16 -0.12 37.04
N ALA A 30 -27.00 -1.12 36.19
CA ALA A 30 -27.83 -1.34 35.00
C ALA A 30 -27.51 -2.69 34.35
N THR A 31 -27.68 -3.80 35.09
CA THR A 31 -27.86 -5.12 34.48
C THR A 31 -28.84 -5.93 35.32
N SER A 32 -30.09 -5.74 35.11
CA SER A 32 -31.10 -6.75 35.46
C SER A 32 -32.35 -6.55 34.61
N GLY A 33 -32.67 -7.54 33.81
CA GLY A 33 -34.00 -7.82 33.33
C GLY A 33 -34.41 -7.20 32.00
N ALA A 34 -34.15 -7.90 30.92
CA ALA A 34 -34.94 -7.77 29.72
C ALA A 34 -35.33 -9.16 29.22
N ALA A 35 -36.58 -9.49 29.41
CA ALA A 35 -37.27 -10.60 28.78
C ALA A 35 -37.33 -10.37 27.28
N ALA A 36 -37.22 -11.44 26.50
CA ALA A 36 -37.34 -11.40 25.05
C ALA A 36 -38.75 -10.92 24.64
N PRO A 37 -38.88 -9.97 23.72
CA PRO A 37 -40.16 -9.70 23.07
C PRO A 37 -40.30 -10.55 21.81
N GLY A 38 -41.49 -11.18 21.76
CA GLY A 38 -41.94 -11.93 20.61
C GLY A 38 -42.09 -11.05 19.35
N ASN A 39 -42.04 -11.71 18.20
CA ASN A 39 -42.31 -11.19 16.88
C ASN A 39 -43.59 -10.32 16.85
N ALA A 40 -43.40 -9.06 16.51
CA ALA A 40 -44.44 -8.22 15.97
C ALA A 40 -43.87 -7.43 14.81
N SER A 41 -44.20 -7.88 13.61
CA SER A 41 -44.00 -7.16 12.36
C SER A 41 -44.95 -5.95 12.33
N SER A 42 -44.38 -4.75 12.48
CA SER A 42 -44.92 -3.52 11.91
C SER A 42 -43.79 -2.48 11.83
N SER A 43 -43.15 -2.40 10.65
CA SER A 43 -42.19 -1.36 10.30
C SER A 43 -42.93 -0.05 10.05
N SER A 44 -43.13 0.76 11.07
CA SER A 44 -43.31 2.19 10.88
C SER A 44 -41.91 2.79 10.73
N SER A 45 -41.50 3.13 9.53
CA SER A 45 -40.36 3.94 9.25
C SER A 45 -40.56 5.34 9.85
N VAL A 46 -40.06 5.54 11.06
CA VAL A 46 -39.86 6.89 11.60
C VAL A 46 -38.93 7.56 10.65
N SER A 47 -39.33 8.65 9.98
CA SER A 47 -38.46 9.35 9.05
C SER A 47 -37.20 9.81 9.80
N SER A 48 -36.04 9.70 9.21
CA SER A 48 -34.76 10.10 9.81
C SER A 48 -34.81 11.53 10.38
N SER A 49 -35.59 12.40 9.77
CA SER A 49 -35.86 13.78 10.20
C SER A 49 -36.55 13.85 11.55
N SER A 50 -37.55 13.03 11.83
CA SER A 50 -38.27 13.08 13.13
C SER A 50 -37.40 12.55 14.27
N TRP A 51 -36.54 11.59 14.02
CA TRP A 51 -35.60 11.07 14.99
C TRP A 51 -34.52 12.11 15.36
N ILE A 52 -33.95 12.83 14.36
CA ILE A 52 -32.96 13.89 14.58
C ILE A 52 -33.57 15.03 15.39
N LEU A 53 -34.79 15.53 15.03
CA LEU A 53 -35.45 16.60 15.74
C LEU A 53 -35.69 16.26 17.21
N HIS A 54 -36.19 15.06 17.47
CA HIS A 54 -36.44 14.59 18.85
C HIS A 54 -35.15 14.55 19.69
N ASN A 55 -34.04 14.04 19.13
CA ASN A 55 -32.78 13.98 19.86
C ASN A 55 -32.15 15.36 20.09
N LEU A 56 -32.24 16.27 19.13
CA LEU A 56 -31.72 17.62 19.29
C LEU A 56 -32.42 18.42 20.36
N GLU A 57 -33.74 18.22 20.52
CA GLU A 57 -34.53 18.90 21.56
C GLU A 57 -34.35 18.32 22.96
N THR A 58 -34.11 17.01 23.08
CA THR A 58 -34.17 16.32 24.37
C THR A 58 -32.86 15.83 24.93
N SER A 59 -31.88 15.53 24.09
CA SER A 59 -30.67 14.75 24.50
C SER A 59 -29.37 15.42 24.21
N VAL A 60 -29.33 16.44 23.34
CA VAL A 60 -28.07 17.02 22.86
C VAL A 60 -27.74 18.31 23.64
N HIS A 61 -26.50 18.41 24.10
CA HIS A 61 -26.04 19.59 24.85
C HIS A 61 -25.95 20.82 23.92
N PRO A 62 -26.51 21.99 24.31
CA PRO A 62 -26.53 23.18 23.44
C PRO A 62 -25.15 23.65 23.01
N LEU A 63 -24.15 23.65 23.88
CA LEU A 63 -22.79 24.02 23.54
C LEU A 63 -22.16 23.04 22.55
N TRP A 64 -22.50 21.73 22.64
CA TRP A 64 -22.04 20.76 21.65
C TRP A 64 -22.56 21.05 20.24
N LEU A 65 -23.82 21.49 20.11
CA LEU A 65 -24.35 21.98 18.83
C LEU A 65 -23.67 23.26 18.37
N ARG A 66 -23.44 24.19 19.33
CA ARG A 66 -22.81 25.47 19.08
C ARG A 66 -21.41 25.32 18.49
N GLU A 67 -20.60 24.42 19.03
CA GLU A 67 -19.27 24.12 18.53
C GLU A 67 -19.24 23.64 17.07
N ARG A 68 -20.35 23.15 16.56
CA ARG A 68 -20.51 22.68 15.18
C ARG A 68 -21.05 23.72 14.20
N CYS A 69 -21.38 24.90 14.70
CA CYS A 69 -21.87 26.04 13.91
C CYS A 69 -20.70 26.77 13.20
N HIS A 70 -19.92 26.07 12.36
CA HIS A 70 -18.68 26.58 11.81
C HIS A 70 -18.85 27.75 10.82
N GLU A 71 -19.95 27.83 10.09
CA GLU A 71 -19.97 28.71 8.90
C GLU A 71 -20.46 30.15 9.17
N ALA A 72 -21.32 30.37 10.17
CA ALA A 72 -21.99 31.68 10.30
C ALA A 72 -21.34 32.63 11.28
N PHE A 73 -20.77 32.18 12.41
CA PHE A 73 -20.32 33.06 13.49
C PHE A 73 -18.95 32.76 14.08
N TYR A 74 -18.43 31.56 13.90
CA TYR A 74 -17.24 31.09 14.62
C TYR A 74 -16.02 30.82 13.72
N ALA A 75 -16.17 30.93 12.40
CA ALA A 75 -15.04 30.85 11.48
C ALA A 75 -14.67 32.25 10.98
N ASP A 76 -13.40 32.56 11.02
CA ASP A 76 -12.87 33.74 10.35
C ASP A 76 -13.08 33.62 8.83
N PRO A 77 -13.66 34.61 8.16
CA PRO A 77 -14.02 34.52 6.74
C PRO A 77 -12.81 34.37 5.80
N GLU A 78 -11.64 34.82 6.21
CA GLU A 78 -10.40 34.73 5.41
C GLU A 78 -9.64 33.47 5.72
N THR A 79 -9.38 33.21 7.00
CA THR A 79 -8.55 32.08 7.46
C THR A 79 -9.31 30.79 7.62
N LYS A 80 -10.65 30.85 7.71
CA LYS A 80 -11.54 29.72 8.02
C LYS A 80 -11.25 29.06 9.37
N GLN A 81 -10.46 29.73 10.22
CA GLN A 81 -10.17 29.24 11.56
C GLN A 81 -11.32 29.51 12.51
N PRO A 82 -11.63 28.58 13.44
CA PRO A 82 -12.63 28.81 14.46
C PRO A 82 -12.27 29.99 15.36
N ARG A 83 -13.23 30.87 15.61
CA ARG A 83 -13.12 31.99 16.59
C ARG A 83 -13.90 31.70 17.87
N TYR A 84 -14.38 30.46 18.01
CA TYR A 84 -15.16 30.04 19.17
C TYR A 84 -14.34 30.10 20.45
N ASN A 85 -14.88 30.77 21.44
CA ASN A 85 -14.24 30.96 22.74
C ASN A 85 -15.21 30.62 23.87
N LEU A 86 -15.07 29.45 24.46
CA LEU A 86 -16.03 28.88 25.42
C LEU A 86 -16.30 29.80 26.61
N HIS A 87 -15.32 30.57 27.10
CA HIS A 87 -15.51 31.43 28.26
C HIS A 87 -16.32 32.71 27.96
N GLU A 88 -16.52 33.03 26.70
CA GLU A 88 -17.35 34.15 26.25
C GLU A 88 -18.79 33.72 25.95
N GLU A 89 -19.06 32.42 25.93
CA GLU A 89 -20.38 31.88 25.67
C GLU A 89 -21.34 32.07 26.85
N VAL A 90 -22.62 32.14 26.54
CA VAL A 90 -23.69 32.26 27.54
C VAL A 90 -23.72 31.04 28.46
N THR A 91 -23.63 31.27 29.77
CA THR A 91 -23.52 30.19 30.77
C THR A 91 -24.69 29.19 30.74
N ASP A 92 -25.89 29.67 30.47
CA ASP A 92 -27.13 28.87 30.44
C ASP A 92 -27.70 28.77 29.01
N LEU A 93 -26.83 28.58 28.01
CA LEU A 93 -27.25 28.45 26.63
C LEU A 93 -28.29 27.34 26.46
N LYS A 94 -29.38 27.64 25.74
CA LYS A 94 -30.44 26.69 25.42
C LYS A 94 -30.73 26.72 23.93
N VAL A 95 -31.16 25.58 23.41
CA VAL A 95 -31.81 25.53 22.10
C VAL A 95 -33.25 25.97 22.23
N THR A 96 -33.64 27.01 21.52
CA THR A 96 -34.99 27.58 21.56
C THR A 96 -35.88 27.14 20.41
N LYS A 97 -35.24 26.83 19.25
CA LYS A 97 -35.97 26.39 18.06
C LYS A 97 -35.08 25.50 17.19
N VAL A 98 -35.71 24.45 16.68
CA VAL A 98 -35.08 23.58 15.65
C VAL A 98 -36.02 23.51 14.45
N THR A 99 -35.50 23.76 13.25
CA THR A 99 -36.26 23.71 12.00
C THR A 99 -35.52 22.86 10.98
N TYR A 100 -36.21 21.88 10.42
CA TYR A 100 -35.68 21.00 9.38
C TYR A 100 -35.98 21.55 7.99
N HIS A 101 -34.98 21.56 7.11
CA HIS A 101 -35.09 21.98 5.71
C HIS A 101 -34.80 20.81 4.77
N ASP A 102 -35.85 20.25 4.20
CA ASP A 102 -35.78 19.03 3.39
C ASP A 102 -34.95 19.20 2.10
N HIS A 103 -35.01 20.37 1.48
CA HIS A 103 -34.31 20.65 0.22
C HIS A 103 -32.78 20.64 0.32
N ASN A 104 -32.24 20.92 1.51
CA ASN A 104 -30.81 21.06 1.73
C ASN A 104 -30.24 20.00 2.69
N ALA A 105 -31.06 19.04 3.14
CA ALA A 105 -30.72 18.10 4.22
C ALA A 105 -29.99 18.80 5.39
N THR A 106 -30.57 19.93 5.85
CA THR A 106 -30.02 20.73 6.94
C THR A 106 -31.03 20.96 8.04
N VAL A 107 -30.50 21.09 9.25
CA VAL A 107 -31.26 21.51 10.44
C VAL A 107 -30.80 22.89 10.85
N GLN A 108 -31.72 23.84 10.90
CA GLN A 108 -31.47 25.16 11.47
C GLN A 108 -31.77 25.12 12.98
N VAL A 109 -30.77 25.46 13.77
CA VAL A 109 -30.84 25.52 15.24
C VAL A 109 -30.77 26.98 15.67
N THR A 110 -31.73 27.42 16.51
CA THR A 110 -31.75 28.74 17.15
C THR A 110 -31.47 28.59 18.65
N PHE A 111 -30.62 29.42 19.17
CA PHE A 111 -30.24 29.38 20.60
C PHE A 111 -30.87 30.53 21.36
N SER A 112 -30.78 30.48 22.72
CA SER A 112 -31.40 31.46 23.64
C SER A 112 -30.86 32.87 23.56
N ASP A 113 -29.76 33.06 22.87
CA ASP A 113 -29.12 34.37 22.53
C ASP A 113 -29.48 34.86 21.12
N ASP A 114 -30.56 34.31 20.54
CA ASP A 114 -31.08 34.58 19.21
C ASP A 114 -30.10 34.22 18.04
N GLN A 115 -28.98 33.63 18.32
CA GLN A 115 -28.09 33.14 17.26
C GLN A 115 -28.64 31.88 16.62
N THR A 116 -28.48 31.78 15.30
CA THR A 116 -28.94 30.62 14.52
C THR A 116 -27.83 30.07 13.64
N CYS A 117 -27.77 28.76 13.46
CA CYS A 117 -26.90 28.13 12.48
C CYS A 117 -27.58 26.95 11.79
N ALA A 118 -27.09 26.62 10.58
CA ALA A 118 -27.53 25.47 9.82
C ALA A 118 -26.48 24.35 9.93
N LEU A 119 -26.94 23.15 10.29
CA LEU A 119 -26.09 21.96 10.45
C LEU A 119 -26.54 20.87 9.48
N SER A 120 -25.59 20.13 8.91
CA SER A 120 -25.89 18.98 8.05
C SER A 120 -26.58 17.88 8.85
N THR A 121 -27.71 17.38 8.34
CA THR A 121 -28.43 16.23 8.94
C THR A 121 -27.59 14.97 8.93
N ASP A 122 -26.85 14.71 7.85
CA ASP A 122 -26.01 13.52 7.72
C ASP A 122 -24.89 13.52 8.75
N MET A 123 -24.24 14.67 8.96
CA MET A 123 -23.22 14.83 9.98
C MET A 123 -23.80 14.61 11.39
N LEU A 124 -24.93 15.26 11.71
CA LEU A 124 -25.58 15.10 13.02
C LEU A 124 -26.02 13.66 13.26
N GLN A 125 -26.63 13.02 12.27
CA GLN A 125 -27.07 11.64 12.40
C GLN A 125 -25.89 10.70 12.62
N ALA A 126 -24.80 10.89 11.88
CA ALA A 126 -23.60 10.08 12.04
C ALA A 126 -22.95 10.27 13.42
N GLU A 127 -22.83 11.50 13.91
CA GLU A 127 -22.24 11.77 15.23
C GLU A 127 -23.14 11.34 16.40
N LEU A 128 -24.46 11.45 16.26
CA LEU A 128 -25.41 11.06 17.31
C LEU A 128 -25.65 9.54 17.38
N THR A 129 -25.58 8.83 16.25
CA THR A 129 -25.72 7.37 16.22
C THR A 129 -24.46 6.64 16.61
N HIS A 130 -23.29 7.23 16.33
CA HIS A 130 -21.99 6.64 16.60
C HIS A 130 -21.16 7.60 17.44
N SER A 131 -21.20 7.45 18.76
CA SER A 131 -20.43 8.28 19.70
C SER A 131 -18.92 8.33 19.40
N GLN A 132 -18.42 7.40 18.58
CA GLN A 132 -17.03 7.34 18.10
C GLN A 132 -16.85 8.01 16.75
N PHE A 133 -17.91 8.45 16.06
CA PHE A 133 -17.81 9.09 14.74
C PHE A 133 -16.98 10.38 14.80
N PHE A 134 -17.05 11.12 15.87
CA PHE A 134 -16.25 12.31 16.11
C PHE A 134 -14.73 12.04 16.03
N LEU A 135 -14.28 10.86 16.45
CA LEU A 135 -12.88 10.45 16.30
C LEU A 135 -12.53 10.04 14.86
N GLN A 136 -13.53 9.91 13.99
CA GLN A 136 -13.37 9.48 12.61
C GLN A 136 -13.63 10.56 11.57
N ALA A 137 -14.22 11.71 11.94
CA ALA A 137 -14.54 12.82 11.02
C ALA A 137 -13.63 14.04 11.26
N PRO A 138 -13.25 14.78 10.22
CA PRO A 138 -13.34 14.45 8.81
C PRO A 138 -12.29 13.39 8.48
N GLN A 139 -12.74 12.24 8.10
CA GLN A 139 -11.82 11.15 7.83
C GLN A 139 -10.99 11.48 6.60
N TRP A 140 -9.72 11.32 6.78
CA TRP A 140 -8.83 11.14 5.66
C TRP A 140 -9.17 9.77 5.08
N GLU A 141 -9.62 9.73 3.85
CA GLU A 141 -9.83 8.47 3.16
C GLU A 141 -8.47 7.88 2.82
N LEU A 142 -7.84 7.31 3.84
CA LEU A 142 -6.57 6.63 3.68
C LEU A 142 -6.80 5.28 2.99
N PRO A 143 -5.85 4.84 2.18
CA PRO A 143 -5.93 3.52 1.58
C PRO A 143 -5.93 2.46 2.68
N ASN A 144 -6.68 1.38 2.46
CA ASN A 144 -6.69 0.24 3.36
C ASN A 144 -5.27 -0.31 3.53
N LEU A 145 -4.93 -0.71 4.76
CA LEU A 145 -3.64 -1.33 5.02
C LEU A 145 -3.56 -2.68 4.30
N HIS A 146 -2.55 -2.84 3.50
CA HIS A 146 -2.17 -4.10 2.89
C HIS A 146 -1.09 -4.75 3.76
N TYR A 147 -1.47 -5.74 4.55
CA TYR A 147 -0.54 -6.54 5.35
C TYR A 147 0.11 -7.58 4.45
N TRP A 148 1.42 -7.67 4.45
CA TRP A 148 2.16 -8.54 3.55
C TRP A 148 3.15 -9.45 4.30
N ASP A 149 3.48 -10.53 3.66
CA ASP A 149 4.49 -11.52 4.03
C ASP A 149 5.46 -11.73 2.85
N ALA A 150 6.19 -12.83 2.82
CA ALA A 150 7.13 -13.13 1.74
C ALA A 150 6.47 -13.24 0.36
N SER A 151 5.15 -13.34 0.25
CA SER A 151 4.42 -13.37 -1.02
C SER A 151 4.48 -12.03 -1.77
N LEU A 152 4.82 -10.93 -1.10
CA LEU A 152 5.05 -9.64 -1.77
C LEU A 152 6.25 -9.66 -2.72
N ILE A 153 7.17 -10.59 -2.55
CA ILE A 153 8.38 -10.79 -3.36
C ILE A 153 9.35 -9.60 -3.28
N ALA A 154 8.91 -8.38 -3.62
CA ALA A 154 9.71 -7.16 -3.61
C ALA A 154 8.87 -5.93 -3.29
N PRO A 155 9.47 -4.82 -2.79
CA PRO A 155 8.75 -3.56 -2.62
C PRO A 155 8.16 -3.07 -3.96
N PRO A 156 6.95 -2.43 -3.94
CA PRO A 156 6.41 -1.77 -5.12
C PRO A 156 7.38 -0.71 -5.67
N VAL A 157 7.53 -0.65 -7.00
CA VAL A 157 8.54 0.17 -7.67
C VAL A 157 7.90 1.33 -8.42
N PHE A 158 8.54 2.50 -8.35
CA PHE A 158 8.14 3.73 -9.02
C PHE A 158 9.33 4.40 -9.69
N ALA A 159 9.14 5.02 -10.85
CA ALA A 159 10.17 5.83 -11.47
C ALA A 159 10.21 7.23 -10.83
N HIS A 160 11.43 7.72 -10.57
CA HIS A 160 11.64 9.02 -9.92
C HIS A 160 10.92 10.16 -10.65
N ASP A 161 11.08 10.25 -11.97
CA ASP A 161 10.58 11.37 -12.76
C ASP A 161 9.03 11.39 -12.85
N GLU A 162 8.40 10.21 -12.67
CA GLU A 162 6.94 10.10 -12.71
C GLU A 162 6.26 10.58 -11.44
N ILE A 163 6.98 10.61 -10.31
CA ILE A 163 6.39 10.95 -9.00
C ILE A 163 6.87 12.27 -8.41
N ILE A 164 7.95 12.86 -8.95
CA ILE A 164 8.38 14.21 -8.59
C ILE A 164 7.59 15.25 -9.36
N ASN A 165 7.68 16.52 -8.95
CA ASN A 165 6.90 17.61 -9.50
C ASN A 165 5.39 17.37 -9.36
N VAL A 166 4.97 17.30 -8.10
CA VAL A 166 3.61 16.94 -7.65
C VAL A 166 2.48 17.66 -8.42
N THR A 167 2.73 18.87 -8.90
CA THR A 167 1.73 19.63 -9.66
C THR A 167 1.47 19.05 -11.04
N HIS A 168 2.49 18.55 -11.72
CA HIS A 168 2.36 17.94 -13.04
C HIS A 168 2.01 16.46 -12.97
N ASN A 169 2.61 15.75 -12.00
CA ASN A 169 2.49 14.30 -11.86
C ASN A 169 1.51 13.89 -10.76
N SER A 170 0.51 14.72 -10.48
CA SER A 170 -0.39 14.57 -9.31
C SER A 170 -1.03 13.18 -9.18
N ARG A 171 -1.32 12.49 -10.27
CA ARG A 171 -1.89 11.13 -10.26
C ARG A 171 -0.87 10.07 -9.88
N HIS A 172 0.29 10.06 -10.53
CA HIS A 172 1.37 9.12 -10.20
C HIS A 172 1.87 9.37 -8.78
N THR A 173 1.92 10.64 -8.36
CA THR A 173 2.22 10.98 -6.97
C THR A 173 1.16 10.45 -6.01
N LEU A 174 -0.14 10.59 -6.33
CA LEU A 174 -1.21 10.01 -5.50
C LEU A 174 -1.10 8.49 -5.43
N GLN A 175 -0.83 7.83 -6.54
CA GLN A 175 -0.61 6.39 -6.59
C GLN A 175 0.56 5.96 -5.72
N PHE A 176 1.70 6.62 -5.86
CA PHE A 176 2.88 6.39 -5.02
C PHE A 176 2.55 6.53 -3.53
N LEU A 177 1.89 7.63 -3.14
CA LEU A 177 1.49 7.88 -1.76
C LEU A 177 0.48 6.84 -1.26
N SER A 178 -0.52 6.50 -2.08
CA SER A 178 -1.52 5.47 -1.73
C SER A 178 -0.87 4.11 -1.50
N THR A 179 0.05 3.71 -2.38
CA THR A 179 0.80 2.46 -2.24
C THR A 179 1.68 2.49 -1.00
N LEU A 180 2.45 3.55 -0.80
CA LEU A 180 3.33 3.71 0.37
C LEU A 180 2.55 3.68 1.70
N LEU A 181 1.41 4.35 1.76
CA LEU A 181 0.54 4.35 2.95
C LEU A 181 -0.12 2.98 3.18
N SER A 182 -0.48 2.27 2.13
CA SER A 182 -1.09 0.93 2.18
C SER A 182 -0.09 -0.15 2.57
N THR A 183 1.01 -0.27 1.84
CA THR A 183 2.01 -1.34 2.03
C THR A 183 3.07 -1.01 3.08
N GLY A 184 3.25 0.27 3.37
CA GLY A 184 4.30 0.76 4.27
C GLY A 184 5.70 0.86 3.66
N ILE A 185 5.89 0.46 2.39
CA ILE A 185 7.19 0.45 1.71
C ILE A 185 7.03 0.70 0.21
N ALA A 186 8.00 1.41 -0.38
CA ALA A 186 8.13 1.56 -1.83
C ALA A 186 9.61 1.72 -2.22
N LEU A 187 9.95 1.28 -3.42
CA LEU A 187 11.25 1.49 -4.06
C LEU A 187 11.10 2.53 -5.17
N VAL A 188 12.02 3.48 -5.23
CA VAL A 188 12.07 4.50 -6.29
C VAL A 188 13.35 4.30 -7.08
N GLU A 189 13.21 4.13 -8.39
CA GLU A 189 14.30 3.94 -9.32
C GLU A 189 14.72 5.25 -10.01
N ASN A 190 15.90 5.28 -10.56
CA ASN A 190 16.44 6.40 -11.34
C ASN A 190 16.55 7.71 -10.55
N VAL A 191 16.69 7.63 -9.23
CA VAL A 191 16.99 8.80 -8.41
C VAL A 191 18.41 9.31 -8.72
N PRO A 192 18.60 10.58 -9.04
CA PRO A 192 19.92 11.11 -9.36
C PRO A 192 20.95 10.83 -8.27
N ILE A 193 22.10 10.26 -8.64
CA ILE A 193 23.19 9.88 -7.71
C ILE A 193 23.99 11.14 -7.34
N VAL A 194 23.36 12.03 -6.59
CA VAL A 194 23.93 13.29 -6.13
C VAL A 194 23.73 13.44 -4.62
N PRO A 195 24.78 13.77 -3.85
CA PRO A 195 24.64 14.02 -2.42
C PRO A 195 23.52 15.03 -2.10
N GLY A 196 22.70 14.70 -1.10
CA GLY A 196 21.55 15.50 -0.72
C GLY A 196 20.27 15.22 -1.54
N GLN A 197 20.32 14.40 -2.57
CA GLN A 197 19.11 14.08 -3.36
C GLN A 197 18.07 13.31 -2.54
N CYS A 198 18.50 12.47 -1.61
CA CYS A 198 17.60 11.79 -0.67
C CYS A 198 16.69 12.76 0.10
N SER A 199 17.26 13.82 0.66
CA SER A 199 16.49 14.84 1.39
C SER A 199 15.63 15.70 0.47
N ARG A 200 16.15 16.08 -0.71
CA ARG A 200 15.34 16.84 -1.70
C ARG A 200 14.13 16.04 -2.16
N PHE A 201 14.31 14.74 -2.38
CA PHE A 201 13.22 13.84 -2.71
C PHE A 201 12.18 13.80 -1.58
N GLY A 202 12.58 13.56 -0.34
CA GLY A 202 11.69 13.53 0.81
C GLY A 202 10.91 14.84 1.01
N GLN A 203 11.56 15.99 0.77
CA GLN A 203 10.94 17.32 0.90
C GLN A 203 9.86 17.61 -0.14
N GLN A 204 9.78 16.85 -1.24
CA GLN A 204 8.64 16.95 -2.18
C GLN A 204 7.31 16.52 -1.53
N PHE A 205 7.37 15.65 -0.57
CA PHE A 205 6.18 15.00 0.01
C PHE A 205 5.91 15.40 1.46
N SER A 206 6.95 15.73 2.24
CA SER A 206 6.82 16.09 3.65
C SER A 206 8.02 16.88 4.15
N THR A 207 7.90 17.43 5.38
CA THR A 207 9.02 18.05 6.07
C THR A 207 10.01 16.98 6.54
N LEU A 208 11.31 17.33 6.50
CA LEU A 208 12.33 16.49 7.11
C LEU A 208 12.11 16.40 8.63
N ARG A 209 12.25 15.21 9.17
CA ARG A 209 12.35 14.99 10.61
C ARG A 209 13.80 15.21 11.01
N ASP A 210 14.06 16.32 11.65
CA ASP A 210 15.39 16.59 12.17
C ASP A 210 15.72 15.66 13.34
N THR A 211 16.90 15.12 13.30
CA THR A 211 17.44 14.22 14.32
C THR A 211 18.90 14.57 14.53
N GLU A 212 19.53 14.08 15.63
CA GLU A 212 20.97 14.21 15.86
C GLU A 212 21.82 13.64 14.71
N TRP A 213 21.20 12.80 13.88
CA TRP A 213 21.83 12.20 12.70
C TRP A 213 21.77 13.11 11.47
N GLY A 214 20.78 14.00 11.36
CA GLY A 214 20.51 14.82 10.19
C GLY A 214 20.33 13.97 8.91
N ILE A 215 21.00 14.39 7.83
CA ILE A 215 21.22 13.53 6.66
C ILE A 215 22.44 12.67 6.96
N PHE A 216 22.23 11.37 7.09
CA PHE A 216 23.30 10.46 7.49
C PHE A 216 23.85 9.69 6.28
N ASN A 217 25.15 9.37 6.34
CA ASN A 217 25.89 8.63 5.33
C ASN A 217 26.42 7.33 5.93
N VAL A 218 25.92 6.20 5.48
CA VAL A 218 26.41 4.88 5.88
C VAL A 218 27.36 4.38 4.81
N LYS A 219 28.66 4.42 5.10
CA LYS A 219 29.73 3.97 4.20
C LYS A 219 30.41 2.74 4.76
N SER A 220 30.76 1.78 3.90
CA SER A 220 31.51 0.58 4.27
C SER A 220 33.03 0.86 4.38
N VAL A 221 33.53 1.85 3.65
CA VAL A 221 34.93 2.28 3.68
C VAL A 221 34.97 3.66 4.33
N PRO A 222 35.83 3.89 5.34
CA PRO A 222 36.02 5.21 5.96
C PRO A 222 36.52 6.23 4.91
N ASP A 223 36.07 7.48 5.06
CA ASP A 223 36.65 8.57 4.24
C ASP A 223 38.16 8.71 4.52
N GLU A 224 38.93 8.94 3.49
CA GLU A 224 40.40 9.10 3.58
C GLU A 224 40.86 10.21 4.55
N ASN A 225 39.98 11.14 4.87
CA ASN A 225 40.21 12.27 5.79
C ASN A 225 39.92 11.97 7.25
N GLY A 226 39.70 10.71 7.64
CA GLY A 226 39.55 10.31 9.04
C GLY A 226 38.39 10.97 9.77
N GLY A 227 37.31 11.32 9.07
CA GLY A 227 36.10 11.87 9.68
C GLY A 227 35.62 10.99 10.82
N VAL A 228 35.24 11.59 11.93
CA VAL A 228 34.80 10.90 13.17
C VAL A 228 33.68 9.91 12.79
N GLN A 229 34.03 8.64 12.69
CA GLN A 229 33.07 7.58 12.50
C GLN A 229 32.16 7.55 13.73
N ARG A 230 30.87 7.85 13.52
CA ARG A 230 29.89 7.79 14.61
C ARG A 230 29.84 6.37 15.16
N LYS A 231 29.80 6.23 16.48
CA LYS A 231 29.78 4.93 17.17
C LYS A 231 28.38 4.30 17.09
N ASP A 232 27.96 3.86 15.89
CA ASP A 232 26.73 3.07 15.69
C ASP A 232 27.06 1.82 14.86
N LEU A 233 26.32 0.75 15.09
CA LEU A 233 26.48 -0.53 14.40
C LEU A 233 26.30 -0.41 12.88
N ALA A 234 25.50 0.56 12.42
CA ALA A 234 25.27 0.82 11.00
C ALA A 234 26.55 1.18 10.24
N TYR A 235 27.52 1.79 10.91
CA TYR A 235 28.83 2.18 10.33
C TYR A 235 29.90 1.07 10.42
N THR A 236 29.49 -0.13 10.79
CA THR A 236 30.39 -1.30 10.86
C THR A 236 30.05 -2.31 9.77
N PRO A 237 31.00 -3.18 9.37
CA PRO A 237 30.72 -4.24 8.41
C PRO A 237 29.86 -5.39 9.00
N ARG A 238 29.52 -5.35 10.28
CA ARG A 238 28.74 -6.40 10.94
C ARG A 238 27.31 -6.45 10.44
N ALA A 239 26.69 -7.63 10.47
CA ALA A 239 25.26 -7.78 10.22
C ALA A 239 24.44 -6.99 11.25
N ILE A 240 23.32 -6.45 10.80
CA ILE A 240 22.35 -5.77 11.65
C ILE A 240 21.06 -6.59 11.60
N GLY A 241 20.62 -7.08 12.77
CA GLY A 241 19.36 -7.82 12.90
C GLY A 241 18.14 -6.93 12.61
N MET A 242 16.97 -7.55 12.50
CA MET A 242 15.70 -6.83 12.30
C MET A 242 15.48 -5.76 13.35
N HIS A 243 15.19 -4.54 12.92
CA HIS A 243 14.97 -3.40 13.81
C HIS A 243 14.17 -2.29 13.11
N ILE A 244 13.59 -1.42 13.92
CA ILE A 244 13.23 -0.06 13.52
C ILE A 244 14.34 0.89 13.95
N ASP A 245 14.50 1.98 13.25
CA ASP A 245 15.43 3.02 13.68
C ASP A 245 14.86 3.88 14.81
N ASN A 246 15.74 4.23 15.74
CA ASN A 246 15.50 5.21 16.80
C ASN A 246 14.27 4.92 17.68
N ALA A 247 14.07 3.67 18.09
CA ALA A 247 12.99 3.25 19.00
C ALA A 247 12.98 4.02 20.32
N TYR A 248 14.09 4.64 20.69
CA TYR A 248 14.33 5.39 21.94
C TYR A 248 13.90 6.86 21.89
N ARG A 249 13.41 7.37 20.76
CA ARG A 249 12.97 8.77 20.65
C ARG A 249 11.83 9.08 21.60
N VAL A 250 11.99 10.18 22.35
CA VAL A 250 11.08 10.57 23.45
C VAL A 250 9.66 10.79 22.93
N ASP A 251 9.50 11.55 21.87
CA ASP A 251 8.18 11.79 21.28
C ASP A 251 7.65 10.53 20.57
N THR A 252 8.23 10.22 19.45
CA THR A 252 7.94 9.01 18.66
C THR A 252 9.15 8.65 17.82
N PRO A 253 9.36 7.37 17.49
CA PRO A 253 10.29 7.00 16.43
C PRO A 253 9.99 7.74 15.13
N PRO A 254 10.99 8.06 14.29
CA PRO A 254 10.76 8.67 12.98
C PRO A 254 9.73 7.89 12.18
N ALA A 255 8.80 8.59 11.56
CA ALA A 255 7.67 7.94 10.89
C ALA A 255 8.09 7.26 9.58
N PHE A 256 8.77 7.99 8.69
CA PHE A 256 9.25 7.42 7.43
C PHE A 256 10.75 7.62 7.29
N GLN A 257 11.41 6.55 6.86
CA GLN A 257 12.84 6.53 6.57
C GLN A 257 13.06 6.41 5.07
N LEU A 258 14.05 7.14 4.58
CA LEU A 258 14.55 7.08 3.22
C LEU A 258 15.99 6.59 3.23
N LEU A 259 16.32 5.64 2.35
CA LEU A 259 17.68 5.15 2.12
C LEU A 259 17.96 5.17 0.63
N HIS A 260 18.87 6.01 0.20
CA HIS A 260 19.28 6.18 -1.19
C HIS A 260 20.67 5.54 -1.41
N ALA A 261 20.76 4.63 -2.36
CA ALA A 261 22.01 3.98 -2.73
C ALA A 261 22.83 4.91 -3.64
N MET A 262 23.94 5.41 -3.11
CA MET A 262 24.90 6.21 -3.84
C MET A 262 25.96 5.33 -4.50
N GLU A 263 26.44 4.32 -3.77
CA GLU A 263 27.36 3.29 -4.23
C GLU A 263 26.91 1.96 -3.63
N HIS A 264 26.93 0.91 -4.43
CA HIS A 264 26.57 -0.41 -3.97
C HIS A 264 27.27 -1.46 -4.81
N CYS A 265 28.21 -2.17 -4.20
CA CYS A 265 29.13 -3.10 -4.82
C CYS A 265 30.02 -2.44 -5.92
N ASP A 266 31.18 -2.96 -6.20
CA ASP A 266 32.01 -2.47 -7.30
C ASP A 266 31.25 -2.71 -8.62
N GLY A 267 31.03 -1.67 -9.42
CA GLY A 267 30.41 -1.76 -10.75
C GLY A 267 31.14 -2.67 -11.73
N ARG A 268 32.23 -3.30 -11.31
CA ARG A 268 32.93 -4.36 -12.01
C ARG A 268 32.45 -5.76 -11.63
N VAL A 269 31.70 -5.90 -10.54
CA VAL A 269 31.13 -7.17 -10.11
C VAL A 269 29.67 -7.18 -10.58
N ASP A 270 29.30 -8.23 -11.30
CA ASP A 270 27.92 -8.50 -11.69
C ASP A 270 27.00 -8.28 -10.48
N PRO A 271 25.91 -7.49 -10.61
CA PRO A 271 24.94 -7.29 -9.52
C PRO A 271 24.43 -8.58 -8.90
N VAL A 272 24.46 -9.68 -9.63
CA VAL A 272 24.10 -11.03 -9.17
C VAL A 272 25.08 -11.56 -8.10
N ASN A 273 26.32 -11.10 -8.06
CA ASN A 273 27.33 -11.60 -7.14
C ASN A 273 27.52 -10.72 -5.88
N CYS A 274 26.81 -9.60 -5.77
CA CYS A 274 26.83 -8.80 -4.54
C CYS A 274 26.07 -9.52 -3.42
N GLN A 275 26.77 -9.92 -2.37
CA GLN A 275 26.23 -10.68 -1.24
C GLN A 275 25.53 -9.82 -0.17
N VAL A 276 25.52 -8.49 -0.34
CA VAL A 276 24.90 -7.58 0.64
C VAL A 276 23.41 -7.46 0.38
N HIS A 277 22.63 -8.12 1.21
CA HIS A 277 21.18 -8.10 1.13
C HIS A 277 20.58 -7.22 2.23
N ASN A 278 19.64 -6.35 1.83
CA ASN A 278 18.73 -5.68 2.75
C ASN A 278 17.45 -6.50 2.85
N LYS A 279 16.95 -6.70 4.06
CA LYS A 279 15.72 -7.46 4.30
C LYS A 279 14.70 -6.55 4.96
N PHE A 280 13.44 -6.76 4.61
CA PHE A 280 12.32 -6.02 5.16
C PHE A 280 11.24 -6.98 5.64
N VAL A 281 10.53 -6.58 6.70
CA VAL A 281 9.42 -7.33 7.29
C VAL A 281 8.29 -6.36 7.66
N ASP A 282 7.07 -6.70 7.30
CA ASP A 282 5.89 -5.99 7.79
C ASP A 282 5.60 -6.40 9.24
N GLY A 283 6.04 -5.59 10.18
CA GLY A 283 5.83 -5.84 11.61
C GLY A 283 4.35 -5.87 12.02
N PHE A 284 3.48 -5.18 11.29
CA PHE A 284 2.03 -5.24 11.53
C PHE A 284 1.45 -6.60 11.11
N ALA A 285 1.89 -7.13 9.97
CA ALA A 285 1.50 -8.47 9.54
C ALA A 285 1.95 -9.53 10.55
N VAL A 286 3.20 -9.45 11.04
CA VAL A 286 3.73 -10.36 12.07
C VAL A 286 2.97 -10.23 13.38
N ALA A 287 2.67 -9.00 13.83
CA ALA A 287 1.91 -8.78 15.06
C ALA A 287 0.50 -9.39 14.96
N ARG A 288 -0.17 -9.24 13.81
CA ARG A 288 -1.47 -9.87 13.55
C ARG A 288 -1.38 -11.39 13.50
N ALA A 289 -0.36 -11.94 12.86
CA ALA A 289 -0.13 -13.38 12.86
C ALA A 289 0.07 -13.92 14.27
N LEU A 290 0.86 -13.22 15.10
CA LEU A 290 1.02 -13.57 16.52
C LEU A 290 -0.31 -13.47 17.31
N CYS A 291 -1.13 -12.45 17.06
CA CYS A 291 -2.44 -12.31 17.69
C CYS A 291 -3.36 -13.49 17.39
N ARG A 292 -3.34 -14.00 16.14
CA ARG A 292 -4.12 -15.18 15.73
C ARG A 292 -3.54 -16.49 16.29
N GLU A 293 -2.23 -16.60 16.32
CA GLU A 293 -1.53 -17.80 16.82
C GLU A 293 -1.65 -17.94 18.34
N ASN A 294 -1.40 -16.83 19.06
CA ASN A 294 -1.39 -16.82 20.52
C ASN A 294 -1.75 -15.44 21.07
N ARG A 295 -3.01 -15.27 21.44
CA ARG A 295 -3.54 -14.02 21.95
C ARG A 295 -2.85 -13.54 23.22
N GLU A 296 -2.50 -14.44 24.13
CA GLU A 296 -1.81 -14.11 25.38
C GLU A 296 -0.42 -13.55 25.12
N PHE A 297 0.31 -14.09 24.13
CA PHE A 297 1.60 -13.54 23.70
C PHE A 297 1.47 -12.15 23.09
N PHE A 298 0.42 -11.94 22.28
CA PHE A 298 0.15 -10.63 21.72
C PHE A 298 -0.16 -9.61 22.83
N ASP A 299 -1.07 -9.96 23.73
CA ASP A 299 -1.53 -9.05 24.80
C ASP A 299 -0.38 -8.65 25.74
N ILE A 300 0.49 -9.56 26.13
CA ILE A 300 1.64 -9.22 26.99
C ILE A 300 2.62 -8.28 26.29
N LEU A 301 2.81 -8.39 24.96
CA LEU A 301 3.68 -7.49 24.18
C LEU A 301 3.06 -6.11 23.92
N THR A 302 1.72 -5.98 24.03
CA THR A 302 1.02 -4.70 23.89
C THR A 302 0.88 -3.95 25.22
N THR A 303 0.96 -4.66 26.35
CA THR A 303 0.71 -4.09 27.69
C THR A 303 1.99 -3.87 28.50
N THR A 304 3.04 -4.66 28.26
CA THR A 304 4.32 -4.50 28.98
C THR A 304 5.10 -3.32 28.44
N VAL A 305 5.20 -2.26 29.24
CA VAL A 305 5.98 -1.07 28.89
C VAL A 305 7.47 -1.33 29.07
N LEU A 306 8.24 -1.17 28.01
CA LEU A 306 9.67 -1.40 27.95
C LEU A 306 10.43 -0.09 27.93
N ARG A 307 11.68 -0.13 28.41
CA ARG A 307 12.61 0.99 28.26
C ARG A 307 13.49 0.79 27.03
N TRP A 308 13.34 1.68 26.07
CA TRP A 308 14.17 1.78 24.86
C TRP A 308 15.19 2.90 25.08
N GLU A 309 16.46 2.67 24.79
CA GLU A 309 17.50 3.65 25.09
C GLU A 309 18.61 3.68 24.05
N ASN A 310 19.27 4.81 23.94
CA ASN A 310 20.50 4.99 23.20
C ASN A 310 21.49 5.77 24.04
N ASN A 311 22.61 5.16 24.34
CA ASN A 311 23.67 5.75 25.19
C ASN A 311 24.65 6.60 24.37
N GLY A 312 24.49 6.73 23.04
CA GLY A 312 25.39 7.50 22.18
C GLY A 312 26.84 7.01 22.11
N GLY A 313 27.17 5.96 22.85
CA GLY A 313 28.53 5.45 23.00
C GLY A 313 29.45 6.33 23.87
N ASP A 314 28.93 7.40 24.43
CA ASP A 314 29.49 8.18 25.52
C ASP A 314 28.36 8.50 26.53
N ASP A 315 28.72 8.79 27.77
CA ASP A 315 27.76 9.03 28.86
C ASP A 315 27.04 10.39 28.74
N SER A 316 27.24 11.13 27.65
CA SER A 316 26.76 12.51 27.49
C SER A 316 25.43 12.63 26.74
N SER A 317 24.95 11.59 26.06
CA SER A 317 23.79 11.65 25.16
C SER A 317 22.79 10.51 25.39
N LEU A 318 22.25 10.41 26.60
CA LEU A 318 21.23 9.40 26.89
C LEU A 318 19.86 9.87 26.45
N LEU A 319 19.32 9.19 25.42
CA LEU A 319 17.92 9.29 25.02
C LEU A 319 17.19 7.99 25.38
N PHE A 320 16.00 8.10 25.94
CA PHE A 320 15.18 6.92 26.24
C PHE A 320 13.69 7.21 26.11
N ARG A 321 12.95 6.15 25.83
CA ARG A 321 11.50 6.15 25.69
C ARG A 321 10.91 4.95 26.41
N TYR A 322 9.72 5.15 26.98
CA TYR A 322 8.91 4.08 27.53
C TYR A 322 7.76 3.78 26.56
N ALA A 323 7.72 2.56 26.04
CA ALA A 323 6.67 2.11 25.14
C ALA A 323 6.59 0.58 25.12
N PRO A 324 5.43 -0.02 24.86
CA PRO A 324 5.33 -1.46 24.61
C PRO A 324 6.02 -1.83 23.30
N MET A 325 6.21 -3.13 23.08
CA MET A 325 6.79 -3.64 21.84
C MET A 325 5.83 -3.50 20.66
N ILE A 326 4.55 -3.71 20.88
CA ILE A 326 3.46 -3.53 19.91
C ILE A 326 2.56 -2.41 20.46
N GLU A 327 2.49 -1.31 19.72
CA GLU A 327 1.67 -0.14 20.05
C GLU A 327 0.34 -0.25 19.31
N LEU A 328 -0.75 -0.19 20.04
CA LEU A 328 -2.10 -0.26 19.47
C LEU A 328 -2.61 1.13 19.10
N ALA A 329 -3.41 1.20 18.05
CA ALA A 329 -4.14 2.41 17.72
C ALA A 329 -5.07 2.83 18.88
N PRO A 330 -5.20 4.14 19.15
CA PRO A 330 -6.06 4.63 20.23
C PRO A 330 -7.53 4.33 19.88
N LYS A 331 -8.05 3.27 20.46
CA LYS A 331 -9.40 2.67 20.34
C LYS A 331 -9.72 2.00 19.00
N PRO A 332 -10.45 0.90 19.03
CA PRO A 332 -10.87 0.22 17.82
C PRO A 332 -11.78 1.16 17.02
N THR A 333 -11.33 1.55 15.85
CA THR A 333 -12.24 1.84 14.76
C THR A 333 -13.16 0.62 14.63
N GLN A 334 -14.42 0.79 14.22
CA GLN A 334 -15.39 -0.32 14.04
C GLN A 334 -14.87 -1.42 13.07
N ASN A 335 -13.72 -1.24 12.51
CA ASN A 335 -12.93 -2.19 11.73
C ASN A 335 -11.99 -3.04 12.61
N SER A 336 -12.43 -3.51 13.79
CA SER A 336 -11.82 -4.73 14.31
C SER A 336 -11.99 -5.78 13.21
N ASP A 337 -10.89 -6.26 12.64
CA ASP A 337 -10.93 -7.31 11.64
C ASP A 337 -11.85 -8.44 12.09
N LYS A 338 -12.41 -9.16 11.11
CA LYS A 338 -13.22 -10.37 11.36
C LYS A 338 -12.59 -11.34 12.36
N ASP A 339 -11.29 -11.20 12.59
CA ASP A 339 -10.46 -12.05 13.47
C ASP A 339 -10.36 -11.52 14.92
N GLY A 340 -10.95 -10.37 15.24
CA GLY A 340 -10.93 -9.78 16.60
C GLY A 340 -9.56 -9.27 17.07
N CYS A 341 -8.58 -9.14 16.16
CA CYS A 341 -7.27 -8.58 16.50
C CYS A 341 -7.31 -7.05 16.47
N PRO A 342 -6.79 -6.37 17.52
CA PRO A 342 -6.71 -4.91 17.55
C PRO A 342 -5.80 -4.36 16.45
N GLU A 343 -6.11 -3.15 15.98
CA GLU A 343 -5.27 -2.44 15.02
C GLU A 343 -3.95 -2.01 15.65
N VAL A 344 -2.85 -2.26 14.93
CA VAL A 344 -1.48 -1.92 15.34
C VAL A 344 -1.09 -0.59 14.73
N GLU A 345 -0.58 0.33 15.54
CA GLU A 345 -0.11 1.65 15.10
C GLU A 345 1.43 1.76 15.02
N GLY A 346 2.13 0.94 15.79
CA GLY A 346 3.59 0.97 15.82
C GLY A 346 4.21 -0.30 16.36
N ILE A 347 5.42 -0.60 15.87
CA ILE A 347 6.29 -1.63 16.42
C ILE A 347 7.53 -0.95 16.96
N SER A 348 7.89 -1.27 18.19
CA SER A 348 9.18 -0.94 18.79
C SER A 348 9.98 -2.23 18.95
N PHE A 349 10.96 -2.44 18.07
CA PHE A 349 11.83 -3.63 18.10
C PHE A 349 13.22 -3.26 17.58
N SER A 350 14.22 -3.40 18.40
CA SER A 350 15.61 -3.13 18.02
C SER A 350 16.57 -3.76 19.05
N ALA A 351 17.47 -4.61 18.58
CA ALA A 351 18.54 -5.15 19.44
C ALA A 351 19.54 -4.07 19.86
N LYS A 352 19.69 -3.00 19.07
CA LYS A 352 20.60 -1.89 19.37
C LYS A 352 20.08 -0.97 20.49
N SER A 353 18.76 -0.90 20.66
CA SER A 353 18.11 0.09 21.54
C SER A 353 17.54 -0.53 22.82
N GLY A 354 17.93 -1.73 23.18
CA GLY A 354 17.55 -2.38 24.42
C GLY A 354 16.15 -2.99 24.40
N GLY A 355 15.13 -2.25 24.84
CA GLY A 355 13.79 -2.80 25.08
C GLY A 355 13.79 -3.66 26.34
N TYR A 356 14.26 -3.07 27.45
CA TYR A 356 14.35 -3.74 28.75
C TYR A 356 13.01 -3.76 29.45
N ALA A 357 12.59 -4.95 29.88
CA ALA A 357 11.38 -5.13 30.67
C ALA A 357 11.59 -4.57 32.12
N PRO A 358 10.54 -4.01 32.72
CA PRO A 358 10.58 -3.68 34.13
C PRO A 358 10.63 -4.97 34.97
N HIS A 359 10.93 -4.81 36.28
CA HIS A 359 10.79 -5.92 37.20
C HIS A 359 9.29 -6.27 37.37
N LEU A 360 8.93 -7.47 37.03
CA LEU A 360 7.61 -8.07 37.20
C LEU A 360 7.77 -9.41 37.94
N ASP A 361 6.67 -10.03 38.36
CA ASP A 361 6.75 -11.36 38.93
C ASP A 361 7.31 -12.37 37.92
N LYS A 362 7.85 -13.48 38.45
CA LYS A 362 8.57 -14.47 37.65
C LYS A 362 7.72 -15.09 36.53
N ASN A 363 6.42 -15.32 36.76
CA ASN A 363 5.56 -15.97 35.79
C ASN A 363 5.22 -15.01 34.62
N THR A 364 4.94 -13.75 34.97
CA THR A 364 4.72 -12.69 33.99
C THR A 364 5.96 -12.44 33.13
N LEU A 365 7.16 -12.41 33.74
CA LEU A 365 8.41 -12.31 32.98
C LEU A 365 8.68 -13.52 32.11
N ASP A 366 8.38 -14.75 32.58
CA ASP A 366 8.49 -15.95 31.74
C ASP A 366 7.58 -15.85 30.50
N LEU A 367 6.31 -15.51 30.70
CA LEU A 367 5.37 -15.27 29.62
C LEU A 367 5.89 -14.20 28.64
N PHE A 368 6.34 -13.06 29.17
CA PHE A 368 6.87 -11.97 28.35
C PHE A 368 8.06 -12.41 27.50
N TYR A 369 9.04 -13.11 28.08
CA TYR A 369 10.22 -13.55 27.34
C TYR A 369 9.90 -14.67 26.33
N ARG A 370 8.93 -15.51 26.59
CA ARG A 370 8.43 -16.50 25.62
C ARG A 370 7.75 -15.78 24.45
N ALA A 371 6.90 -14.83 24.72
CA ALA A 371 6.23 -14.00 23.71
C ALA A 371 7.25 -13.20 22.87
N LYS A 372 8.19 -12.51 23.51
CA LYS A 372 9.27 -11.76 22.85
C LYS A 372 10.11 -12.67 21.94
N ARG A 373 10.44 -13.88 22.40
CA ARG A 373 11.20 -14.86 21.61
C ARG A 373 10.39 -15.32 20.39
N ARG A 374 9.10 -15.62 20.56
CA ARG A 374 8.24 -16.03 19.46
C ARG A 374 8.11 -14.94 18.42
N PHE A 375 7.80 -13.71 18.84
CA PHE A 375 7.71 -12.55 17.96
C PHE A 375 9.02 -12.30 17.19
N SER A 376 10.16 -12.34 17.89
CA SER A 376 11.48 -12.24 17.26
C SER A 376 11.73 -13.33 16.22
N ALA A 377 11.35 -14.59 16.53
CA ALA A 377 11.50 -15.70 15.59
C ALA A 377 10.67 -15.48 14.32
N MET A 378 9.44 -14.99 14.46
CA MET A 378 8.58 -14.67 13.31
C MET A 378 9.17 -13.54 12.47
N LEU A 379 9.68 -12.47 13.10
CA LEU A 379 10.35 -11.36 12.40
C LEU A 379 11.59 -11.76 11.61
N HIS A 380 12.21 -12.88 11.94
CA HIS A 380 13.41 -13.41 11.24
C HIS A 380 13.10 -14.61 10.34
N SER A 381 11.84 -15.05 10.28
CA SER A 381 11.48 -16.19 9.43
C SER A 381 11.46 -15.82 7.95
N SER A 382 11.71 -16.78 7.10
CA SER A 382 11.57 -16.63 5.64
C SER A 382 10.13 -16.40 5.19
N GLU A 383 9.15 -16.78 6.01
CA GLU A 383 7.73 -16.58 5.75
C GLU A 383 7.32 -15.11 5.66
N PHE A 384 7.94 -14.24 6.48
CA PHE A 384 7.61 -12.81 6.55
C PHE A 384 8.67 -11.90 5.94
N THR A 385 9.80 -12.45 5.51
CA THR A 385 10.95 -11.66 5.07
C THR A 385 11.00 -11.54 3.56
N ILE A 386 11.03 -10.30 3.05
CA ILE A 386 11.42 -10.02 1.67
C ILE A 386 12.87 -9.52 1.61
N GLN A 387 13.55 -9.79 0.51
CA GLN A 387 14.92 -9.32 0.26
C GLN A 387 14.91 -8.32 -0.88
N SER A 388 15.73 -7.27 -0.76
CA SER A 388 15.94 -6.30 -1.82
C SER A 388 17.42 -6.01 -1.95
N GLN A 389 17.92 -6.12 -3.15
CA GLN A 389 19.25 -5.60 -3.49
C GLN A 389 19.12 -4.13 -3.88
N PHE A 390 20.00 -3.30 -3.34
CA PHE A 390 20.11 -1.91 -3.75
C PHE A 390 21.14 -1.80 -4.87
N TYR A 391 20.88 -0.93 -5.80
CA TYR A 391 21.79 -0.53 -6.86
C TYR A 391 21.90 1.00 -6.89
N PRO A 392 22.99 1.57 -7.38
CA PRO A 392 23.15 3.02 -7.45
C PRO A 392 21.95 3.70 -8.14
N GLY A 393 21.39 4.71 -7.49
CA GLY A 393 20.17 5.39 -7.95
C GLY A 393 18.87 4.79 -7.45
N ALA A 394 18.90 3.65 -6.73
CA ALA A 394 17.73 3.15 -6.03
C ALA A 394 17.54 3.85 -4.68
N LEU A 395 16.30 4.25 -4.37
CA LEU A 395 15.89 4.82 -3.09
C LEU A 395 14.72 4.02 -2.54
N VAL A 396 14.86 3.46 -1.35
CA VAL A 396 13.74 2.86 -0.62
C VAL A 396 13.20 3.88 0.38
N ILE A 397 11.87 3.98 0.43
CA ILE A 397 11.13 4.74 1.44
C ILE A 397 10.19 3.80 2.17
N PHE A 398 10.16 3.86 3.49
CA PHE A 398 9.31 2.97 4.27
C PHE A 398 8.86 3.60 5.60
N ASN A 399 7.70 3.15 6.06
CA ASN A 399 7.17 3.48 7.38
C ASN A 399 7.99 2.77 8.46
N ASN A 400 8.91 3.49 9.08
CA ASN A 400 9.83 2.96 10.09
C ASN A 400 9.12 2.47 11.37
N ARG A 401 7.87 2.89 11.62
CA ARG A 401 7.07 2.37 12.74
C ARG A 401 6.37 1.05 12.43
N ARG A 402 6.37 0.62 11.14
CA ARG A 402 5.73 -0.60 10.66
C ARG A 402 6.73 -1.58 10.08
N ILE A 403 7.64 -1.10 9.23
CA ILE A 403 8.56 -1.94 8.47
C ILE A 403 9.87 -2.06 9.22
N LEU A 404 10.17 -3.27 9.67
CA LEU A 404 11.48 -3.58 10.21
C LEU A 404 12.43 -3.89 9.07
N HIS A 405 13.68 -3.50 9.26
CA HIS A 405 14.72 -3.73 8.28
C HIS A 405 15.98 -4.32 8.90
N SER A 406 16.77 -5.00 8.07
CA SER A 406 18.03 -5.60 8.45
C SER A 406 19.02 -5.60 7.30
N ARG A 407 20.27 -5.85 7.58
CA ARG A 407 21.34 -5.95 6.61
C ARG A 407 22.24 -7.13 6.93
N SER A 408 22.63 -7.90 5.91
CA SER A 408 23.67 -8.91 6.04
C SER A 408 25.01 -8.27 6.43
N ALA A 409 25.98 -9.07 6.87
CA ALA A 409 27.35 -8.62 6.99
C ALA A 409 27.87 -8.15 5.62
N ILE A 410 28.80 -7.20 5.62
CA ILE A 410 29.48 -6.70 4.42
C ILE A 410 30.88 -7.31 4.43
N ALA A 411 31.22 -8.08 3.40
CA ALA A 411 32.56 -8.55 3.19
C ALA A 411 33.42 -7.46 2.50
N ILE A 412 34.72 -7.51 2.69
CA ILE A 412 35.64 -6.56 2.02
C ILE A 412 35.55 -6.72 0.51
N GLU A 413 35.33 -7.95 0.06
CA GLU A 413 35.22 -8.34 -1.34
C GLU A 413 33.96 -7.80 -2.02
N ASP A 414 32.91 -7.41 -1.24
CA ASP A 414 31.68 -6.82 -1.76
C ASP A 414 31.89 -5.41 -2.38
N GLY A 415 33.07 -4.81 -2.16
CA GLY A 415 33.39 -3.47 -2.67
C GLY A 415 32.77 -2.32 -1.86
N PRO A 416 32.89 -1.08 -2.36
CA PRO A 416 32.42 0.10 -1.66
C PRO A 416 30.89 0.13 -1.61
N ARG A 417 30.37 0.58 -0.47
CA ARG A 417 28.94 0.81 -0.25
C ARG A 417 28.75 2.15 0.40
N TRP A 418 27.88 2.96 -0.19
CA TRP A 418 27.47 4.24 0.36
C TRP A 418 25.94 4.37 0.25
N LEU A 419 25.25 4.36 1.38
CA LEU A 419 23.85 4.74 1.50
C LEU A 419 23.75 6.12 2.15
N GLN A 420 22.96 7.00 1.56
CA GLN A 420 22.55 8.24 2.18
C GLN A 420 21.13 8.12 2.68
N GLY A 421 20.85 8.54 3.92
CA GLY A 421 19.51 8.42 4.50
C GLY A 421 19.05 9.68 5.20
N CYS A 422 17.73 9.81 5.33
CA CYS A 422 17.06 10.84 6.13
C CYS A 422 15.69 10.34 6.58
N TYR A 423 15.03 11.14 7.40
CA TYR A 423 13.68 10.87 7.87
C TYR A 423 12.74 12.01 7.48
N ILE A 424 11.46 11.66 7.24
CA ILE A 424 10.39 12.63 7.00
C ILE A 424 9.20 12.37 7.94
N ASN A 425 8.39 13.42 8.15
CA ASN A 425 7.21 13.34 8.99
C ASN A 425 6.04 12.70 8.25
N ARG A 426 5.14 12.03 9.00
CA ARG A 426 3.97 11.34 8.46
C ARG A 426 2.90 12.31 7.97
N ASP A 427 2.65 13.35 8.71
CA ASP A 427 1.59 14.33 8.49
C ASP A 427 1.63 14.99 7.11
N GLY A 428 2.81 15.34 6.61
CA GLY A 428 2.96 15.87 5.25
C GLY A 428 2.50 14.89 4.16
N LEU A 429 2.87 13.61 4.31
CA LEU A 429 2.43 12.55 3.39
C LEU A 429 0.90 12.38 3.41
N LEU A 430 0.31 12.35 4.60
CA LEU A 430 -1.14 12.23 4.78
C LEU A 430 -1.87 13.44 4.19
N TYR A 431 -1.40 14.66 4.50
CA TYR A 431 -1.96 15.89 3.96
C TYR A 431 -1.89 15.92 2.43
N LEU A 432 -0.73 15.59 1.86
CA LEU A 432 -0.54 15.59 0.43
C LEU A 432 -1.42 14.56 -0.28
N HIS A 433 -1.48 13.32 0.27
CA HIS A 433 -2.37 12.27 -0.22
C HIS A 433 -3.83 12.76 -0.26
N GLU A 434 -4.35 13.27 0.85
CA GLU A 434 -5.74 13.70 0.94
C GLU A 434 -6.02 14.89 0.01
N ARG A 435 -5.09 15.85 -0.08
CA ARG A 435 -5.20 16.98 -1.02
C ARG A 435 -5.31 16.49 -2.46
N LEU A 436 -4.40 15.60 -2.89
CA LEU A 436 -4.41 15.06 -4.24
C LEU A 436 -5.65 14.20 -4.50
N ARG A 437 -6.05 13.39 -3.53
CA ARG A 437 -7.27 12.59 -3.61
C ARG A 437 -8.50 13.47 -3.85
N ARG A 438 -8.67 14.54 -3.08
CA ARG A 438 -9.79 15.49 -3.27
C ARG A 438 -9.71 16.23 -4.61
N GLN A 439 -8.52 16.63 -5.03
CA GLN A 439 -8.32 17.30 -6.30
C GLN A 439 -8.58 16.39 -7.51
N LEU A 440 -8.25 15.11 -7.38
CA LEU A 440 -8.33 14.12 -8.44
C LEU A 440 -9.57 13.23 -8.32
N SER A 441 -10.28 13.24 -7.17
CA SER A 441 -11.56 12.54 -7.04
C SER A 441 -12.52 13.12 -8.07
N PRO A 442 -12.99 12.34 -9.03
CA PRO A 442 -14.09 12.76 -9.85
C PRO A 442 -15.24 13.07 -8.91
N GLN A 443 -15.82 14.25 -9.00
CA GLN A 443 -17.18 14.46 -8.50
C GLN A 443 -17.99 13.31 -9.07
N ILE A 444 -18.64 12.48 -8.22
CA ILE A 444 -19.49 11.39 -8.72
C ILE A 444 -20.40 12.04 -9.76
N PRO A 445 -20.23 11.70 -11.05
CA PRO A 445 -20.93 12.45 -12.06
C PRO A 445 -22.43 12.21 -11.88
N PRO A 446 -23.28 13.23 -11.93
CA PRO A 446 -24.71 13.08 -11.65
C PRO A 446 -25.47 12.34 -12.77
N TRP A 447 -24.76 11.93 -13.85
CA TRP A 447 -25.38 11.24 -14.98
C TRP A 447 -25.76 9.79 -14.62
N ARG A 448 -26.93 9.39 -15.12
CA ARG A 448 -27.51 8.05 -14.88
C ARG A 448 -27.34 7.09 -16.06
N ASN A 449 -26.94 7.63 -17.19
CA ASN A 449 -26.67 6.88 -18.42
C ASN A 449 -25.66 7.66 -19.28
N LEU A 450 -25.01 6.98 -20.21
CA LEU A 450 -23.94 7.55 -21.04
C LEU A 450 -24.38 8.73 -21.92
N ARG A 451 -25.69 8.87 -22.22
CA ARG A 451 -26.19 9.99 -23.02
C ARG A 451 -26.22 11.31 -22.24
N GLU A 452 -26.24 11.22 -20.91
CA GLU A 452 -26.19 12.41 -20.03
C GLU A 452 -24.75 12.82 -19.75
N ALA A 453 -23.77 11.98 -20.08
CA ALA A 453 -22.35 12.27 -19.88
C ALA A 453 -21.86 13.31 -20.90
N THR A 454 -21.01 14.23 -20.44
CA THR A 454 -20.34 15.23 -21.28
C THR A 454 -18.96 14.74 -21.73
N SER A 455 -18.34 15.43 -22.69
CA SER A 455 -16.95 15.14 -23.10
C SER A 455 -15.99 15.16 -21.92
N THR A 456 -16.15 16.09 -20.98
CA THR A 456 -15.33 16.18 -19.76
C THR A 456 -15.47 14.91 -18.88
N HIS A 457 -16.68 14.33 -18.82
CA HIS A 457 -16.91 13.08 -18.10
C HIS A 457 -16.21 11.92 -18.80
N PHE A 458 -16.26 11.83 -20.13
CA PHE A 458 -15.57 10.79 -20.89
C PHE A 458 -14.05 10.94 -20.80
N ASP A 459 -13.51 12.15 -20.83
CA ASP A 459 -12.10 12.41 -20.61
C ASP A 459 -11.66 11.93 -19.21
N ALA A 460 -12.49 12.19 -18.17
CA ALA A 460 -12.23 11.70 -16.83
C ALA A 460 -12.25 10.15 -16.76
N MET A 461 -13.27 9.52 -17.38
CA MET A 461 -13.34 8.06 -17.47
C MET A 461 -12.14 7.46 -18.21
N GLY A 462 -11.75 8.04 -19.34
CA GLY A 462 -10.58 7.56 -20.10
C GLY A 462 -9.32 7.57 -19.23
N ARG A 463 -9.09 8.66 -18.52
CA ARG A 463 -7.97 8.77 -17.60
C ARG A 463 -8.02 7.72 -16.47
N GLU A 464 -9.20 7.44 -15.90
CA GLU A 464 -9.37 6.41 -14.87
C GLU A 464 -9.13 5.00 -15.42
N TYR A 465 -9.55 4.72 -16.67
CA TYR A 465 -9.24 3.47 -17.34
C TYR A 465 -7.73 3.30 -17.55
N ASP A 466 -7.05 4.32 -18.06
CA ASP A 466 -5.59 4.28 -18.26
C ASP A 466 -4.86 4.04 -16.94
N LEU A 467 -5.30 4.71 -15.88
CA LEU A 467 -4.76 4.54 -14.55
C LEU A 467 -4.98 3.11 -14.03
N HIS A 468 -6.19 2.58 -14.20
CA HIS A 468 -6.51 1.21 -13.79
C HIS A 468 -5.64 0.19 -14.56
N VAL A 469 -5.48 0.36 -15.87
CA VAL A 469 -4.64 -0.50 -16.70
C VAL A 469 -3.19 -0.46 -16.22
N SER A 470 -2.63 0.73 -16.05
CA SER A 470 -1.22 0.88 -15.64
C SER A 470 -0.92 0.35 -14.23
N GLN A 471 -1.91 0.40 -13.31
CA GLN A 471 -1.71 0.01 -11.91
C GLN A 471 -2.08 -1.44 -11.61
N LYS A 472 -3.10 -1.96 -12.30
CA LYS A 472 -3.73 -3.23 -11.90
C LYS A 472 -3.46 -4.39 -12.83
N THR A 473 -3.21 -4.13 -14.11
CA THR A 473 -3.04 -5.23 -15.07
C THR A 473 -1.90 -6.15 -14.68
N MET A 474 -0.73 -5.60 -14.39
CA MET A 474 0.43 -6.43 -14.00
C MET A 474 0.15 -7.22 -12.72
N SER A 475 -0.37 -6.59 -11.66
CA SER A 475 -0.67 -7.30 -10.42
C SER A 475 -1.70 -8.41 -10.63
N ASN A 476 -2.77 -8.13 -11.37
CA ASN A 476 -3.81 -9.13 -11.66
C ASN A 476 -3.27 -10.34 -12.42
N LEU A 477 -2.41 -10.13 -13.44
CA LEU A 477 -1.77 -11.23 -14.17
C LEU A 477 -0.85 -12.07 -13.27
N LEU A 478 -0.06 -11.43 -12.41
CA LEU A 478 0.83 -12.12 -11.48
C LEU A 478 0.05 -12.88 -10.39
N ASP A 479 -1.04 -12.32 -9.88
CA ASP A 479 -1.92 -13.00 -8.92
C ASP A 479 -2.57 -14.24 -9.54
N MET A 480 -3.02 -14.15 -10.79
CA MET A 480 -3.55 -15.30 -11.53
C MET A 480 -2.50 -16.37 -11.76
N LEU A 481 -1.27 -15.98 -12.13
CA LEU A 481 -0.16 -16.93 -12.31
C LEU A 481 0.18 -17.63 -10.98
N GLN A 482 0.23 -16.89 -9.88
CA GLN A 482 0.51 -17.47 -8.56
C GLN A 482 -0.62 -18.42 -8.08
N ALA A 483 -1.86 -18.18 -8.46
CA ALA A 483 -2.98 -19.07 -8.13
C ALA A 483 -2.85 -20.45 -8.80
N GLN A 484 -1.98 -20.61 -9.81
CA GLN A 484 -1.73 -21.88 -10.50
C GLN A 484 -0.72 -22.79 -9.79
N LYS A 485 -0.15 -22.39 -8.65
CA LYS A 485 0.91 -23.17 -7.94
C LYS A 485 0.49 -24.60 -7.58
N GLU A 486 -0.78 -24.81 -7.28
CA GLU A 486 -1.32 -26.14 -6.91
C GLU A 486 -2.13 -26.77 -8.05
N ALA A 487 -2.12 -26.20 -9.25
CA ALA A 487 -2.86 -26.70 -10.41
C ALA A 487 -1.98 -27.59 -11.27
N TYR A 488 -2.00 -28.90 -11.04
CA TYR A 488 -1.20 -29.88 -11.79
C TYR A 488 -1.92 -30.43 -13.03
N LEU A 489 -3.23 -30.44 -13.07
CA LEU A 489 -4.09 -30.98 -14.16
C LEU A 489 -3.65 -32.35 -14.72
N GLY A 490 -2.93 -33.15 -13.91
CA GLY A 490 -2.39 -34.44 -14.32
C GLY A 490 -0.96 -34.41 -14.86
N ALA A 491 -0.34 -33.24 -14.96
CA ALA A 491 1.05 -33.04 -15.37
C ALA A 491 2.04 -33.29 -14.22
N PRO A 492 3.33 -33.57 -14.50
CA PRO A 492 4.36 -33.78 -13.47
C PRO A 492 4.78 -32.50 -12.72
N VAL A 493 4.49 -31.31 -13.28
CA VAL A 493 4.72 -29.98 -12.69
C VAL A 493 3.41 -29.22 -12.62
N SER A 494 3.32 -28.22 -11.74
CA SER A 494 2.16 -27.33 -11.71
C SER A 494 2.15 -26.40 -12.92
N LEU A 495 0.97 -25.86 -13.29
CA LEU A 495 0.88 -24.84 -14.36
C LEU A 495 1.76 -23.63 -14.07
N TYR A 496 1.85 -23.22 -12.82
CA TYR A 496 2.79 -22.18 -12.39
C TYR A 496 4.23 -22.52 -12.77
N GLU A 497 4.67 -23.71 -12.46
CA GLU A 497 6.03 -24.17 -12.73
C GLU A 497 6.26 -24.35 -14.25
N HIS A 498 5.28 -24.91 -14.98
CA HIS A 498 5.29 -25.01 -16.42
C HIS A 498 5.51 -23.63 -17.09
N ASN A 499 4.73 -22.63 -16.72
CA ASN A 499 4.85 -21.27 -17.21
C ASN A 499 6.23 -20.66 -16.91
N LEU A 500 6.76 -20.86 -15.69
CA LEU A 500 8.10 -20.41 -15.35
C LEU A 500 9.20 -21.15 -16.12
N GLN A 501 9.05 -22.44 -16.38
CA GLN A 501 10.00 -23.22 -17.17
C GLN A 501 10.04 -22.74 -18.62
N THR A 502 8.87 -22.54 -19.23
CA THR A 502 8.73 -22.03 -20.58
C THR A 502 9.40 -20.67 -20.74
N ALA A 503 9.14 -19.75 -19.82
CA ALA A 503 9.80 -18.47 -19.77
C ALA A 503 11.32 -18.55 -19.48
N SER A 504 11.73 -19.49 -18.61
CA SER A 504 13.16 -19.70 -18.28
C SER A 504 13.94 -20.17 -19.49
N ARG A 505 13.36 -21.07 -20.31
CA ARG A 505 13.98 -21.56 -21.55
C ARG A 505 14.11 -20.44 -22.55
N ALA A 506 13.05 -19.65 -22.77
CA ALA A 506 13.07 -18.51 -23.68
C ALA A 506 14.11 -17.45 -23.24
N LEU A 507 14.19 -17.13 -21.95
CA LEU A 507 15.15 -16.15 -21.42
C LEU A 507 16.59 -16.64 -21.58
N ARG A 508 16.88 -17.91 -21.32
CA ARG A 508 18.23 -18.50 -21.48
C ARG A 508 18.65 -18.62 -22.95
N ASP A 509 17.70 -18.78 -23.84
CA ASP A 509 17.94 -18.79 -25.30
C ASP A 509 18.13 -17.36 -25.87
N GLY A 510 18.10 -16.33 -25.01
CA GLY A 510 18.35 -14.93 -25.38
C GLY A 510 17.20 -14.30 -26.15
N GLN A 511 15.98 -14.78 -25.97
CA GLN A 511 14.78 -14.22 -26.61
C GLN A 511 14.48 -12.82 -26.08
N ASP A 512 13.77 -12.03 -26.86
CA ASP A 512 13.33 -10.69 -26.47
C ASP A 512 12.32 -10.71 -25.31
N ASP A 513 12.16 -9.55 -24.66
CA ASP A 513 11.24 -9.40 -23.53
C ASP A 513 9.82 -9.86 -23.84
N GLU A 514 9.34 -9.59 -25.05
CA GLU A 514 8.00 -9.94 -25.48
C GLU A 514 7.80 -11.45 -25.55
N THR A 515 8.78 -12.16 -26.14
CA THR A 515 8.75 -13.63 -26.20
C THR A 515 8.82 -14.25 -24.81
N VAL A 516 9.65 -13.70 -23.92
CA VAL A 516 9.74 -14.15 -22.50
C VAL A 516 8.40 -13.96 -21.77
N VAL A 517 7.75 -12.79 -21.95
CA VAL A 517 6.46 -12.49 -21.31
C VAL A 517 5.32 -13.34 -21.86
N VAL A 518 5.31 -13.57 -23.17
CA VAL A 518 4.35 -14.47 -23.82
C VAL A 518 4.52 -15.90 -23.29
N SER A 519 5.77 -16.36 -23.16
CA SER A 519 6.09 -17.67 -22.60
C SER A 519 5.69 -17.80 -21.13
N LEU A 520 5.73 -16.70 -20.35
CA LEU A 520 5.32 -16.69 -18.95
C LEU A 520 3.80 -16.77 -18.77
N PHE A 521 3.03 -16.24 -19.73
CA PHE A 521 1.58 -16.08 -19.59
C PHE A 521 0.75 -16.88 -20.59
N HIS A 522 1.35 -17.78 -21.39
CA HIS A 522 0.62 -18.50 -22.44
C HIS A 522 -0.51 -19.37 -21.89
N ASP A 523 -0.29 -20.05 -20.75
CA ASP A 523 -1.27 -20.91 -20.06
C ASP A 523 -1.92 -20.24 -18.85
N LEU A 524 -1.83 -18.90 -18.75
CA LEU A 524 -2.36 -18.18 -17.60
C LEU A 524 -3.86 -18.44 -17.36
N PHE A 525 -4.60 -18.67 -18.41
CA PHE A 525 -6.05 -18.85 -18.36
C PHE A 525 -6.49 -20.33 -18.39
N GLU A 526 -5.58 -21.29 -18.38
CA GLU A 526 -5.92 -22.71 -18.50
C GLU A 526 -6.83 -23.19 -17.37
N THR A 527 -6.60 -22.76 -16.13
CA THR A 527 -7.49 -23.08 -14.99
C THR A 527 -8.89 -22.50 -15.13
N LEU A 528 -9.05 -21.42 -15.89
CA LEU A 528 -10.34 -20.75 -16.09
C LEU A 528 -11.09 -21.29 -17.32
N ALA A 529 -10.37 -21.59 -18.39
CA ALA A 529 -10.95 -21.93 -19.69
C ALA A 529 -10.07 -22.95 -20.44
N VAL A 530 -10.02 -24.18 -19.95
CA VAL A 530 -9.15 -25.27 -20.44
C VAL A 530 -9.17 -25.44 -21.97
N LYS A 531 -10.29 -25.16 -22.65
CA LYS A 531 -10.45 -25.43 -24.08
C LYS A 531 -10.10 -24.27 -25.02
N ASN A 532 -9.90 -23.09 -24.49
CA ASN A 532 -9.61 -21.88 -25.26
C ASN A 532 -8.77 -20.86 -24.46
N HIS A 533 -7.91 -21.38 -23.58
CA HIS A 533 -7.05 -20.52 -22.73
C HIS A 533 -6.07 -19.71 -23.58
N GLY A 534 -5.57 -20.27 -24.67
CA GLY A 534 -4.67 -19.59 -25.59
C GLY A 534 -5.30 -18.38 -26.27
N GLU A 535 -6.56 -18.49 -26.71
CA GLU A 535 -7.33 -17.37 -27.26
C GLU A 535 -7.56 -16.27 -26.23
N LEU A 536 -7.83 -16.65 -24.96
CA LEU A 536 -7.97 -15.68 -23.87
C LEU A 536 -6.64 -14.98 -23.56
N ALA A 537 -5.53 -15.71 -23.51
CA ALA A 537 -4.21 -15.12 -23.34
C ALA A 537 -3.86 -14.16 -24.47
N ALA A 538 -4.14 -14.56 -25.73
CA ALA A 538 -3.96 -13.72 -26.90
C ALA A 538 -4.78 -12.42 -26.82
N SER A 539 -6.05 -12.52 -26.44
CA SER A 539 -6.94 -11.37 -26.31
C SER A 539 -6.52 -10.44 -25.17
N MET A 540 -6.11 -11.01 -24.04
CA MET A 540 -5.67 -10.24 -22.86
C MET A 540 -4.38 -9.47 -23.11
N LEU A 541 -3.40 -10.10 -23.76
CA LEU A 541 -2.10 -9.48 -24.01
C LEU A 541 -2.05 -8.65 -25.31
N ALA A 542 -3.04 -8.79 -26.19
CA ALA A 542 -3.11 -8.08 -27.48
C ALA A 542 -2.75 -6.58 -27.43
N PRO A 543 -3.13 -5.80 -26.38
CA PRO A 543 -2.78 -4.40 -26.33
C PRO A 543 -1.27 -4.09 -26.27
N TRP A 544 -0.44 -5.03 -25.85
CA TRP A 544 0.98 -4.80 -25.57
C TRP A 544 1.94 -5.65 -26.40
N VAL A 545 1.44 -6.67 -27.08
CA VAL A 545 2.27 -7.61 -27.84
C VAL A 545 2.06 -7.48 -29.34
N SER A 546 3.03 -7.93 -30.10
CA SER A 546 3.00 -7.91 -31.55
C SER A 546 1.96 -8.88 -32.12
N PRO A 547 1.51 -8.71 -33.39
CA PRO A 547 0.63 -9.67 -34.07
C PRO A 547 1.21 -11.09 -34.11
N ARG A 548 2.53 -11.25 -34.19
CA ARG A 548 3.21 -12.54 -34.12
C ARG A 548 2.96 -13.24 -32.79
N SER A 549 3.18 -12.52 -31.69
CA SER A 549 3.00 -13.04 -30.32
C SER A 549 1.53 -13.31 -30.00
N GLN A 550 0.63 -12.45 -30.45
CA GLN A 550 -0.81 -12.66 -30.33
C GLN A 550 -1.25 -13.93 -31.08
N TRP A 551 -0.73 -14.13 -32.29
CA TRP A 551 -1.04 -15.30 -33.10
C TRP A 551 -0.51 -16.58 -32.43
N LEU A 552 0.72 -16.58 -31.92
CA LEU A 552 1.28 -17.72 -31.18
C LEU A 552 0.37 -18.09 -30.01
N LEU A 553 0.03 -17.14 -29.15
CA LEU A 553 -0.85 -17.40 -28.01
C LEU A 553 -2.18 -18.05 -28.41
N ALA A 554 -2.80 -17.55 -29.47
CA ALA A 554 -4.09 -18.05 -29.94
C ALA A 554 -4.04 -19.47 -30.55
N HIS A 555 -2.87 -19.95 -30.95
CA HIS A 555 -2.74 -21.20 -31.70
C HIS A 555 -1.81 -22.22 -31.05
N HIS A 556 -1.07 -21.89 -29.98
CA HIS A 556 -0.06 -22.79 -29.41
C HIS A 556 -0.63 -24.16 -29.04
N GLU A 557 -1.87 -24.25 -28.57
CA GLU A 557 -2.54 -25.52 -28.20
C GLU A 557 -2.56 -26.52 -29.38
N ILE A 558 -2.87 -26.06 -30.60
CA ILE A 558 -2.89 -26.91 -31.80
C ILE A 558 -1.45 -27.32 -32.19
N PHE A 559 -0.48 -26.42 -31.99
CA PHE A 559 0.93 -26.70 -32.27
C PHE A 559 1.51 -27.68 -31.24
N GLN A 560 1.17 -27.53 -29.95
CA GLN A 560 1.52 -28.46 -28.90
C GLN A 560 0.87 -29.82 -29.13
N GLY A 561 -0.33 -29.86 -29.72
CA GLY A 561 -1.04 -31.09 -30.09
C GLY A 561 -0.23 -32.06 -30.95
N PHE A 562 0.79 -31.57 -31.69
CA PHE A 562 1.71 -32.40 -32.47
C PHE A 562 2.40 -33.50 -31.60
N TYR A 563 2.56 -33.26 -30.31
CA TYR A 563 3.27 -34.18 -29.39
C TYR A 563 2.35 -35.19 -28.70
N TYR A 564 0.99 -34.99 -28.75
CA TYR A 564 0.09 -35.88 -28.00
C TYR A 564 -1.27 -36.18 -28.65
N PHE A 565 -1.68 -35.51 -29.76
CA PHE A 565 -2.99 -35.69 -30.37
C PHE A 565 -3.23 -37.13 -30.84
N ASP A 566 -2.23 -37.85 -31.33
CA ASP A 566 -2.34 -39.24 -31.76
C ASP A 566 -2.74 -40.19 -30.61
N TYR A 567 -2.36 -39.89 -29.35
CA TYR A 567 -2.81 -40.69 -28.18
C TYR A 567 -4.33 -40.54 -27.93
N TYR A 568 -4.94 -39.48 -28.41
CA TYR A 568 -6.38 -39.21 -28.31
C TYR A 568 -7.13 -39.55 -29.60
N GLY A 569 -6.47 -40.11 -30.61
CA GLY A 569 -7.05 -40.42 -31.91
C GLY A 569 -7.35 -39.17 -32.76
N LEU A 570 -6.67 -38.08 -32.47
CA LEU A 570 -6.72 -36.83 -33.22
C LEU A 570 -5.53 -36.76 -34.20
N ASP A 571 -5.64 -35.88 -35.22
CA ASP A 571 -4.54 -35.67 -36.14
C ASP A 571 -3.43 -34.82 -35.51
N LYS A 572 -2.26 -35.41 -35.28
CA LYS A 572 -1.11 -34.71 -34.77
C LYS A 572 -0.57 -33.62 -35.71
N ASN A 573 -0.86 -33.70 -37.01
CA ASN A 573 -0.47 -32.73 -38.02
C ASN A 573 -1.53 -31.63 -38.19
N ALA A 574 -2.53 -31.51 -37.31
CA ALA A 574 -3.57 -30.51 -37.36
C ALA A 574 -3.02 -29.06 -37.51
N ARG A 575 -1.82 -28.80 -36.99
CA ARG A 575 -1.12 -27.51 -37.14
C ARG A 575 -0.78 -27.17 -38.60
N ASP A 576 -0.64 -28.17 -39.50
CA ASP A 576 -0.27 -27.96 -40.90
C ASP A 576 -1.35 -27.19 -41.69
N MET A 577 -2.58 -27.09 -41.16
CA MET A 577 -3.61 -26.19 -41.71
C MET A 577 -3.18 -24.72 -41.73
N PHE A 578 -2.16 -24.35 -40.92
CA PHE A 578 -1.62 -22.99 -40.82
C PHE A 578 -0.29 -22.78 -41.51
N VAL A 579 0.16 -23.73 -42.36
CA VAL A 579 1.48 -23.69 -43.03
C VAL A 579 1.73 -22.40 -43.82
N ASP A 580 0.67 -21.79 -44.35
CA ASP A 580 0.74 -20.53 -45.09
C ASP A 580 0.85 -19.28 -44.17
N SER A 581 0.75 -19.43 -42.87
CA SER A 581 0.88 -18.32 -41.94
C SER A 581 2.35 -17.86 -41.84
N PRO A 582 2.61 -16.56 -41.90
CA PRO A 582 3.98 -16.05 -41.72
C PRO A 582 4.57 -16.32 -40.31
N TYR A 583 3.75 -16.82 -39.42
CA TYR A 583 4.14 -17.12 -38.03
C TYR A 583 4.26 -18.62 -37.75
N TYR A 584 4.00 -19.47 -38.75
CA TYR A 584 3.97 -20.92 -38.58
C TYR A 584 5.28 -21.48 -38.10
N ASP A 585 6.37 -21.26 -38.84
CA ASP A 585 7.70 -21.81 -38.52
C ASP A 585 8.19 -21.37 -37.13
N TRP A 586 7.96 -20.09 -36.80
CA TRP A 586 8.35 -19.57 -35.48
C TRP A 586 7.55 -20.19 -34.35
N THR A 587 6.25 -20.45 -34.54
CA THR A 587 5.42 -21.12 -33.52
C THR A 587 5.79 -22.57 -33.35
N VAL A 588 6.12 -23.28 -34.45
CA VAL A 588 6.69 -24.64 -34.38
C VAL A 588 7.97 -24.65 -33.51
N GLU A 589 8.90 -23.74 -33.82
CA GLU A 589 10.16 -23.63 -33.08
C GLU A 589 9.94 -23.30 -31.59
N TRP A 590 9.04 -22.36 -31.30
CA TRP A 590 8.71 -21.97 -29.94
C TRP A 590 8.09 -23.12 -29.14
N CYS A 591 7.11 -23.84 -29.69
CA CYS A 591 6.52 -24.99 -29.05
C CYS A 591 7.54 -26.11 -28.81
N GLU A 592 8.42 -26.37 -29.79
CA GLU A 592 9.45 -27.40 -29.68
C GLU A 592 10.48 -27.09 -28.59
N LYS A 593 10.98 -25.85 -28.55
CA LYS A 593 12.07 -25.46 -27.67
C LYS A 593 11.65 -25.13 -26.26
N TYR A 594 10.47 -24.56 -26.10
CA TYR A 594 10.08 -23.98 -24.81
C TYR A 594 8.88 -24.67 -24.20
N ASP A 595 7.73 -24.70 -24.86
CA ASP A 595 6.47 -25.16 -24.28
C ASP A 595 6.47 -26.66 -23.98
N GLN A 596 6.55 -27.50 -25.01
CA GLN A 596 6.50 -28.99 -24.81
C GLN A 596 7.65 -29.54 -23.96
N ALA A 597 8.73 -28.81 -23.84
CA ALA A 597 9.88 -29.21 -23.03
C ALA A 597 9.74 -28.83 -21.54
N SER A 598 8.68 -28.10 -21.16
CA SER A 598 8.54 -27.46 -19.84
C SER A 598 7.71 -28.27 -18.85
N PHE A 599 7.87 -29.60 -18.85
CA PHE A 599 7.24 -30.55 -17.91
C PHE A 599 8.29 -31.31 -17.09
N ASP A 600 9.49 -30.79 -16.97
CA ASP A 600 10.63 -31.42 -16.32
C ASP A 600 10.79 -30.90 -14.88
N LYS A 601 10.43 -31.76 -13.89
CA LYS A 601 10.53 -31.42 -12.46
C LYS A 601 11.97 -31.17 -11.96
N ASP A 602 12.98 -31.63 -12.71
CA ASP A 602 14.38 -31.45 -12.38
C ASP A 602 15.03 -30.27 -13.14
N TYR A 603 14.25 -29.56 -13.96
CA TYR A 603 14.74 -28.38 -14.69
C TYR A 603 15.05 -27.25 -13.72
N PRO A 604 16.21 -26.58 -13.81
CA PRO A 604 16.56 -25.44 -12.95
C PRO A 604 15.75 -24.20 -13.33
N THR A 605 14.48 -24.19 -12.91
CA THR A 605 13.52 -23.13 -13.17
C THR A 605 13.97 -21.83 -12.51
N LEU A 606 13.90 -20.71 -13.24
CA LEU A 606 14.18 -19.40 -12.68
C LEU A 606 12.98 -18.93 -11.83
N PRO A 607 13.24 -18.20 -10.73
CA PRO A 607 12.19 -17.65 -9.91
C PRO A 607 11.43 -16.53 -10.66
N LEU A 608 10.19 -16.28 -10.27
CA LEU A 608 9.30 -15.28 -10.92
C LEU A 608 9.96 -13.89 -11.04
N GLU A 609 10.75 -13.52 -10.05
CA GLU A 609 11.46 -12.25 -9.98
C GLU A 609 12.37 -11.99 -11.18
N ALA A 610 12.91 -13.05 -11.78
CA ALA A 610 13.77 -12.95 -12.96
C ALA A 610 13.03 -12.38 -14.20
N PHE A 611 11.72 -12.53 -14.25
CA PHE A 611 10.88 -12.12 -15.38
C PHE A 611 10.21 -10.75 -15.18
N LEU A 612 10.12 -10.26 -13.93
CA LEU A 612 9.42 -9.01 -13.62
C LEU A 612 9.94 -7.79 -14.41
N PRO A 613 11.24 -7.64 -14.67
CA PRO A 613 11.74 -6.54 -15.50
C PRO A 613 11.19 -6.59 -16.94
N ALA A 614 11.12 -7.76 -17.56
CA ALA A 614 10.54 -7.95 -18.89
C ALA A 614 9.04 -7.66 -18.90
N VAL A 615 8.30 -8.18 -17.91
CA VAL A 615 6.86 -7.93 -17.76
C VAL A 615 6.58 -6.43 -17.65
N ARG A 616 7.34 -5.71 -16.84
CA ARG A 616 7.19 -4.25 -16.71
C ARG A 616 7.43 -3.53 -18.03
N ARG A 617 8.53 -3.85 -18.76
CA ARG A 617 8.82 -3.21 -20.04
C ARG A 617 7.77 -3.49 -21.10
N VAL A 618 7.24 -4.69 -21.15
CA VAL A 618 6.18 -5.06 -22.12
C VAL A 618 4.88 -4.35 -21.79
N LEU A 619 4.42 -4.39 -20.54
CA LEU A 619 3.15 -3.80 -20.14
C LEU A 619 3.21 -2.25 -20.03
N ALA A 620 4.40 -1.65 -20.02
CA ALA A 620 4.57 -0.20 -20.09
C ALA A 620 4.46 0.35 -21.52
N LYS A 621 4.42 -0.52 -22.54
CA LYS A 621 4.21 -0.08 -23.92
C LYS A 621 2.83 0.56 -24.04
N PRO A 622 2.66 1.67 -24.78
CA PRO A 622 1.35 2.24 -25.05
C PRO A 622 0.43 1.19 -25.68
N SER A 623 -0.77 1.06 -25.15
CA SER A 623 -1.76 0.15 -25.71
C SER A 623 -2.10 0.56 -27.15
N TYR A 624 -2.22 -0.40 -28.05
CA TYR A 624 -2.55 -0.11 -29.45
C TYR A 624 -3.94 0.53 -29.62
N TRP A 625 -4.86 0.36 -28.69
CA TRP A 625 -6.17 1.00 -28.71
C TRP A 625 -6.09 2.54 -28.71
N TRP A 626 -5.05 3.08 -28.10
CA TRP A 626 -4.81 4.51 -27.98
C TRP A 626 -3.67 5.02 -28.88
N ASN A 627 -3.02 4.12 -29.62
CA ASN A 627 -1.94 4.47 -30.54
C ASN A 627 -2.47 4.54 -31.98
N PRO A 628 -2.69 5.73 -32.54
CA PRO A 628 -3.19 5.89 -33.91
C PRO A 628 -2.27 5.32 -34.99
N SER A 629 -1.00 5.07 -34.67
CA SER A 629 -0.03 4.45 -35.59
C SER A 629 -0.11 2.92 -35.59
N HIS A 630 -0.86 2.29 -34.69
CA HIS A 630 -1.02 0.85 -34.68
C HIS A 630 -1.91 0.39 -35.85
N PRO A 631 -1.54 -0.65 -36.62
CA PRO A 631 -2.31 -1.09 -37.79
C PRO A 631 -3.79 -1.35 -37.52
N LYS A 632 -4.13 -1.87 -36.32
CA LYS A 632 -5.53 -2.10 -35.92
C LYS A 632 -6.28 -0.81 -35.56
N ALA A 633 -5.61 0.21 -35.00
CA ALA A 633 -6.23 1.50 -34.74
C ALA A 633 -6.67 2.22 -36.03
N GLY A 634 -5.85 2.16 -37.08
CA GLY A 634 -6.20 2.67 -38.41
C GLY A 634 -7.38 1.94 -39.10
N ALA A 635 -7.51 0.64 -38.87
CA ALA A 635 -8.59 -0.16 -39.42
C ALA A 635 -9.97 0.14 -38.78
N VAL A 636 -9.98 0.48 -37.49
CA VAL A 636 -11.21 0.83 -36.76
C VAL A 636 -11.75 2.19 -37.21
N SER A 637 -10.89 3.16 -37.55
CA SER A 637 -11.31 4.48 -37.99
C SER A 637 -11.74 4.55 -39.48
N ALA A 638 -11.38 3.55 -40.29
CA ALA A 638 -11.59 3.58 -41.75
C ALA A 638 -12.97 3.08 -42.24
N LYS A 639 -13.80 2.49 -41.36
CA LYS A 639 -15.10 1.94 -41.75
C LYS A 639 -16.23 2.28 -40.78
N PRO A 640 -16.97 3.37 -41.00
CA PRO A 640 -18.09 3.73 -40.12
C PRO A 640 -19.28 2.76 -40.18
N ASN A 641 -19.32 1.83 -41.11
CA ASN A 641 -20.37 0.82 -41.28
C ASN A 641 -19.84 -0.60 -41.52
N GLY A 642 -18.61 -0.88 -41.14
CA GLY A 642 -17.96 -2.10 -41.58
C GLY A 642 -18.06 -3.26 -40.62
N VAL A 643 -18.63 -4.33 -41.10
CA VAL A 643 -18.28 -5.69 -40.68
C VAL A 643 -16.83 -5.91 -41.09
N VAL A 644 -15.94 -6.18 -40.15
CA VAL A 644 -14.57 -6.57 -40.43
C VAL A 644 -14.61 -8.05 -40.79
N ASP A 645 -14.43 -8.36 -42.08
CA ASP A 645 -14.29 -9.73 -42.59
C ASP A 645 -12.87 -10.27 -42.28
N ASP A 646 -12.50 -10.30 -41.00
CA ASP A 646 -11.31 -11.01 -40.52
C ASP A 646 -11.77 -12.02 -39.46
N PRO A 647 -11.77 -13.32 -39.76
CA PRO A 647 -12.23 -14.36 -38.85
C PRO A 647 -11.37 -14.51 -37.59
N ALA A 648 -10.23 -13.78 -37.49
CA ALA A 648 -9.34 -13.78 -36.34
C ALA A 648 -9.46 -12.53 -35.44
N SER A 649 -10.44 -11.64 -35.69
CA SER A 649 -10.58 -10.41 -34.88
C SER A 649 -11.52 -10.63 -33.70
N PRO A 650 -11.05 -10.50 -32.45
CA PRO A 650 -11.95 -10.56 -31.31
C PRO A 650 -12.86 -9.33 -31.28
N LEU A 651 -14.09 -9.54 -30.85
CA LEU A 651 -15.19 -8.61 -30.61
C LEU A 651 -14.84 -7.11 -30.66
N THR A 652 -15.05 -6.47 -31.81
CA THR A 652 -14.99 -5.01 -31.94
C THR A 652 -16.32 -4.42 -31.48
N VAL A 653 -16.29 -3.72 -30.36
CA VAL A 653 -17.37 -2.82 -29.94
C VAL A 653 -17.27 -1.56 -30.79
N ASN A 654 -18.20 -1.34 -31.73
CA ASN A 654 -18.30 -0.09 -32.48
C ASN A 654 -18.68 1.06 -31.51
N LEU A 655 -17.75 1.94 -31.20
CA LEU A 655 -18.01 3.19 -30.49
C LEU A 655 -18.44 4.26 -31.54
N PRO A 656 -19.43 5.11 -31.28
CA PRO A 656 -19.88 6.14 -32.22
C PRO A 656 -18.80 7.21 -32.46
N ASP A 657 -18.55 7.56 -33.71
CA ASP A 657 -17.48 8.43 -34.23
C ASP A 657 -17.39 9.85 -33.64
N ALA A 658 -18.43 10.31 -32.95
CA ALA A 658 -18.54 11.71 -32.57
C ALA A 658 -17.57 12.17 -31.45
N ASN A 659 -17.03 11.25 -30.64
CA ASN A 659 -16.20 11.62 -29.48
C ASN A 659 -14.71 11.27 -29.64
N MET A 660 -14.35 10.43 -30.60
CA MET A 660 -12.93 10.07 -30.83
C MET A 660 -12.15 11.19 -31.55
N ALA A 661 -12.81 12.05 -32.32
CA ALA A 661 -12.18 13.18 -32.98
C ALA A 661 -11.64 14.24 -32.00
N GLY A 662 -12.20 14.31 -30.80
CA GLY A 662 -11.72 15.19 -29.72
C GLY A 662 -10.41 14.70 -29.08
N MET A 663 -10.29 13.40 -28.90
CA MET A 663 -9.08 12.78 -28.32
C MET A 663 -7.89 12.81 -29.30
N ALA A 664 -8.15 12.60 -30.62
CA ALA A 664 -7.11 12.72 -31.63
C ALA A 664 -6.56 14.15 -31.81
N LYS A 665 -7.34 15.18 -31.48
CA LYS A 665 -6.88 16.58 -31.56
C LYS A 665 -5.88 16.98 -30.44
N VAL A 666 -5.90 16.30 -29.33
CA VAL A 666 -4.92 16.57 -28.23
C VAL A 666 -3.55 15.99 -28.57
N THR A 667 -3.51 14.94 -29.41
CA THR A 667 -2.25 14.29 -29.79
C THR A 667 -1.58 14.89 -31.05
N SER A 668 -2.31 15.69 -31.86
CA SER A 668 -1.77 16.25 -33.11
C SER A 668 -0.90 17.50 -32.91
N GLY A 669 -0.70 17.97 -31.68
CA GLY A 669 0.15 19.12 -31.34
C GLY A 669 1.57 18.78 -30.92
N CYS A 670 1.93 17.52 -30.76
CA CYS A 670 3.27 17.08 -30.41
C CYS A 670 3.93 16.37 -31.59
N GLN A 671 4.68 17.11 -32.38
CA GLN A 671 5.74 16.52 -33.19
C GLN A 671 6.95 16.34 -32.27
N ASP A 672 7.39 15.10 -32.20
CA ASP A 672 8.59 14.59 -31.52
C ASP A 672 8.47 14.30 -30.02
N THR A 673 8.44 12.98 -29.79
CA THR A 673 9.11 12.23 -28.72
C THR A 673 8.78 12.57 -27.28
N TRP A 674 8.15 11.63 -26.59
CA TRP A 674 8.30 11.31 -25.16
C TRP A 674 7.99 12.37 -24.09
N THR A 675 7.57 13.57 -24.45
CA THR A 675 7.33 14.66 -23.45
C THR A 675 5.91 15.19 -23.36
N CYS A 676 4.94 14.62 -24.06
CA CYS A 676 3.57 15.13 -24.07
C CYS A 676 2.55 14.20 -23.34
N TYR A 677 2.87 13.84 -22.11
CA TYR A 677 1.88 13.43 -21.12
C TYR A 677 2.15 14.22 -19.83
N GLY A 678 1.74 15.47 -19.86
CA GLY A 678 1.63 16.33 -18.72
C GLY A 678 0.16 16.55 -18.38
#